data_7c106ab393704146ccbe5f7f88387b13
#
_entry.id   7c106ab393704146ccbe5f7f88387b13
#
_cell.length_a   1.000
_cell.length_b   1.000
_cell.length_c   1.000
_cell.angle_alpha   90.00
_cell.angle_beta   90.00
_cell.angle_gamma   90.00
#
_symmetry.space_group_name_H-M   'P 1'
#
loop_
_entity.id
_entity.type
_entity.pdbx_description
1 polymer ?
#
loop_
_entity_poly.entity_id
_entity_poly.type
_entity_poly.pdbx_seq_one_letter_code
_entity_poly.pdbx_strand_id
1 'polypeptide(L)'
;MLKRSVQSLANPKWIIGIAGLFVFFVFSAAYRKTKPVSYHSGHEMIEYRRMLEGDLPNGVSDMFIGSGKCAGCHGIDPEGIANLTSEGIQVSPAENWRATMMANSAKDPMWRAKVAHEIAINPGHAAELMNKCTSCHAPLGRFEAVHDGIENYTIDMMTQDSLALDGVSCMACHSQQIETTGNFFSGELHYNADTIWGPVFNIAPEDFPLFGVAMQSFVGVEPVPHEKYSRSETCAGCHSLVTHTADLTGNLTGGTFIEQATYHEWLNSSYRNDVNLRKECQGCHMPRLDEPIVVASGYLFLQDNPRQPFGQHWLVGGNSFMLELMKNRISELGITASQENFDMVIDRTLNSLQNESAIVELIPGGIDGDSARYTVKITNKTGHKLPSGYPSRRAYIEFIMTDEDGNEIFHSGKLVPGYEVQGQNADYEPHYEMINDDENQVQIYELVMGDVLGNVTTVLERADHTLKDNRFVPLGFTVNHPAYDTTAIVGAAFDDPNFNHINGVEGSGTDEVQYHVPVSGINGNVTVTARLMYQSLPPKWNAELFAVDDPTINAFETMYWEEGPDPVMMASDELASTLVGMREYANFFRTSPNPTTTGLVIVDAGDDIITQIAIYDMSGKLIEMIKPNNTRTPVKLPATIGTYVLDVSTSRGRRVEKVMRR
;
A
#
# COMPACT_ATOMS: atom_id res chain seq x y z
N MET A 1 47.53 -36.73 77.73
CA MET A 1 47.74 -37.33 76.41
C MET A 1 46.50 -36.99 75.63
N LEU A 2 46.40 -36.27 74.54
CA LEU A 2 47.20 -35.90 73.42
C LEU A 2 46.79 -34.49 72.91
N LYS A 3 47.78 -33.59 72.82
CA LYS A 3 47.69 -32.40 71.98
C LYS A 3 47.74 -32.82 70.51
N ARG A 4 46.85 -32.31 69.67
CA ARG A 4 47.10 -32.13 68.25
C ARG A 4 46.36 -30.86 67.86
N SER A 5 47.07 -29.83 67.75
CA SER A 5 47.45 -28.88 66.71
C SER A 5 46.38 -28.65 65.64
N VAL A 6 45.72 -27.52 65.77
CA VAL A 6 45.09 -26.82 64.57
C VAL A 6 46.13 -25.82 64.09
N GLN A 7 46.88 -26.20 63.08
CA GLN A 7 47.73 -25.29 62.33
C GLN A 7 47.37 -25.41 60.87
N SER A 8 47.25 -24.22 60.28
CA SER A 8 47.26 -23.90 58.82
C SER A 8 46.02 -24.22 57.98
N LEU A 9 45.23 -23.23 57.78
CA LEU A 9 44.55 -22.94 56.55
C LEU A 9 44.34 -21.42 56.38
N ALA A 10 45.42 -20.67 56.50
CA ALA A 10 45.46 -19.28 56.08
C ALA A 10 46.64 -19.11 55.12
N ASN A 11 46.47 -19.52 53.85
CA ASN A 11 47.40 -19.21 52.79
C ASN A 11 47.19 -17.74 52.45
N PRO A 12 48.16 -16.82 52.69
CA PRO A 12 47.96 -15.37 52.43
C PRO A 12 47.59 -15.04 50.99
N LYS A 13 47.84 -15.96 50.04
CA LYS A 13 47.43 -15.81 48.68
C LYS A 13 45.89 -15.90 48.45
N TRP A 14 45.17 -16.62 49.31
CA TRP A 14 43.70 -16.71 49.26
C TRP A 14 43.01 -15.49 49.88
N ILE A 15 43.60 -14.92 50.90
CA ILE A 15 43.12 -13.72 51.61
C ILE A 15 43.25 -12.50 50.63
N ILE A 16 44.37 -12.42 49.92
CA ILE A 16 44.55 -11.36 48.87
C ILE A 16 43.59 -11.54 47.73
N GLY A 17 43.32 -12.78 47.27
CA GLY A 17 42.35 -13.07 46.22
C GLY A 17 40.91 -12.71 46.60
N ILE A 18 40.48 -13.04 47.83
CA ILE A 18 39.13 -12.71 48.33
C ILE A 18 38.99 -11.21 48.60
N ALA A 19 40.02 -10.53 49.13
CA ALA A 19 40.02 -9.09 49.30
C ALA A 19 40.01 -8.36 47.93
N GLY A 20 40.76 -8.85 46.93
CA GLY A 20 40.73 -8.32 45.54
C GLY A 20 39.39 -8.49 44.88
N LEU A 21 38.72 -9.64 45.04
CA LEU A 21 37.37 -9.88 44.51
C LEU A 21 36.31 -8.99 45.20
N PHE A 22 36.44 -8.79 46.51
CA PHE A 22 35.51 -7.92 47.26
C PHE A 22 35.70 -6.44 46.90
N VAL A 23 36.94 -5.99 46.68
CA VAL A 23 37.23 -4.63 46.19
C VAL A 23 36.73 -4.47 44.73
N PHE A 24 36.88 -5.49 43.89
CA PHE A 24 36.33 -5.45 42.53
C PHE A 24 34.79 -5.43 42.51
N PHE A 25 34.14 -6.19 43.39
CA PHE A 25 32.69 -6.16 43.56
C PHE A 25 32.18 -4.84 44.15
N VAL A 26 32.91 -4.27 45.11
CA VAL A 26 32.56 -2.96 45.68
C VAL A 26 32.81 -1.83 44.68
N PHE A 27 33.87 -1.90 43.86
CA PHE A 27 34.10 -0.94 42.77
C PHE A 27 33.16 -1.15 41.60
N SER A 28 32.78 -2.38 41.23
CA SER A 28 31.78 -2.62 40.20
C SER A 28 30.36 -2.29 40.67
N ALA A 29 30.04 -2.42 41.94
CA ALA A 29 28.78 -1.94 42.52
C ALA A 29 28.75 -0.41 42.70
N ALA A 30 29.90 0.24 42.87
CA ALA A 30 30.03 1.69 42.93
C ALA A 30 30.09 2.33 41.51
N TYR A 31 30.35 1.54 40.45
CA TYR A 31 30.24 1.96 39.05
C TYR A 31 28.84 1.71 38.48
N ARG A 32 27.79 1.69 39.28
CA ARG A 32 26.52 2.17 38.81
C ARG A 32 26.77 3.63 38.49
N LYS A 33 26.79 3.96 37.17
CA LYS A 33 26.69 5.34 36.72
C LYS A 33 25.50 5.93 37.47
N THR A 34 25.77 6.63 38.57
CA THR A 34 24.77 7.54 39.10
C THR A 34 24.52 8.51 37.98
N LYS A 35 23.34 8.39 37.33
CA LYS A 35 22.94 9.39 36.36
C LYS A 35 23.17 10.75 37.00
N PRO A 36 23.81 11.67 36.35
CA PRO A 36 23.99 13.01 36.91
C PRO A 36 22.62 13.50 37.34
N VAL A 37 22.47 13.87 38.58
CA VAL A 37 21.24 14.52 39.05
C VAL A 37 21.13 15.78 38.25
N SER A 38 20.10 15.89 37.43
CA SER A 38 19.84 17.11 36.71
C SER A 38 19.53 18.18 37.73
N TYR A 39 20.34 19.22 37.78
CA TYR A 39 20.12 20.38 38.66
C TYR A 39 19.05 21.32 38.11
N HIS A 40 18.57 21.03 36.88
CA HIS A 40 17.52 21.80 36.21
C HIS A 40 16.15 21.26 36.55
N SER A 41 15.22 22.15 36.76
CA SER A 41 13.80 21.80 36.90
C SER A 41 13.28 21.13 35.62
N GLY A 42 12.21 20.34 35.72
CA GLY A 42 11.58 19.77 34.54
C GLY A 42 11.20 20.84 33.51
N HIS A 43 10.85 22.02 33.95
CA HIS A 43 10.55 23.17 33.09
C HIS A 43 11.78 23.63 32.29
N GLU A 44 12.92 23.83 32.95
CA GLU A 44 14.15 24.26 32.28
C GLU A 44 14.61 23.23 31.25
N MET A 45 14.45 21.95 31.55
CA MET A 45 14.77 20.88 30.59
C MET A 45 13.83 20.86 29.39
N ILE A 46 12.54 21.13 29.58
CA ILE A 46 11.58 21.24 28.49
C ILE A 46 11.88 22.45 27.61
N GLU A 47 12.15 23.62 28.20
CA GLU A 47 12.50 24.82 27.45
C GLU A 47 13.82 24.61 26.68
N TYR A 48 14.80 23.95 27.28
CA TYR A 48 16.06 23.60 26.61
C TYR A 48 15.82 22.70 25.39
N ARG A 49 14.96 21.68 25.51
CA ARG A 49 14.61 20.79 24.39
C ARG A 49 13.85 21.51 23.30
N ARG A 50 12.92 22.39 23.64
CA ARG A 50 12.24 23.24 22.67
C ARG A 50 13.21 24.09 21.85
N MET A 51 14.30 24.53 22.49
CA MET A 51 15.36 25.26 21.79
C MET A 51 16.16 24.36 20.84
N LEU A 52 16.32 23.09 21.16
CA LEU A 52 16.99 22.11 20.29
C LEU A 52 16.11 21.65 19.13
N GLU A 53 14.81 21.58 19.33
CA GLU A 53 13.80 21.23 18.33
C GLU A 53 13.29 22.47 17.54
N GLY A 54 14.02 23.57 17.59
CA GLY A 54 13.67 24.95 17.31
C GLY A 54 12.99 25.27 15.96
N ASP A 55 12.86 24.31 15.06
CA ASP A 55 12.28 24.52 13.73
C ASP A 55 10.78 24.20 13.67
N LEU A 56 10.25 23.40 14.61
CA LEU A 56 8.83 23.09 14.66
C LEU A 56 8.01 24.24 15.25
N PRO A 57 6.78 24.50 14.77
CA PRO A 57 5.93 25.58 15.27
C PRO A 57 5.67 25.48 16.77
N ASN A 58 5.95 26.57 17.50
CA ASN A 58 5.73 26.70 18.95
C ASN A 58 4.54 27.61 19.29
N GLY A 59 3.75 28.02 18.29
CA GLY A 59 2.57 28.85 18.46
C GLY A 59 1.55 28.24 19.42
N VAL A 60 0.77 29.12 20.04
CA VAL A 60 -0.39 28.77 20.88
C VAL A 60 -1.52 29.68 20.47
N SER A 61 -2.67 29.10 20.23
CA SER A 61 -3.94 29.80 20.01
C SER A 61 -4.94 29.42 21.11
N ASP A 62 -6.18 29.85 20.96
CA ASP A 62 -7.24 29.49 21.91
C ASP A 62 -7.63 28.00 21.82
N MET A 63 -7.46 27.38 20.64
CA MET A 63 -7.82 25.98 20.40
C MET A 63 -6.61 25.04 20.34
N PHE A 64 -5.46 25.50 19.86
CA PHE A 64 -4.37 24.62 19.47
C PHE A 64 -2.99 25.08 19.94
N ILE A 65 -2.10 24.10 20.05
CA ILE A 65 -0.66 24.30 20.27
C ILE A 65 0.14 23.63 19.16
N GLY A 66 1.20 24.27 18.71
CA GLY A 66 2.09 23.76 17.68
C GLY A 66 2.91 22.55 18.12
N SER A 67 3.30 21.75 17.16
CA SER A 67 4.03 20.47 17.37
C SER A 67 5.37 20.66 18.08
N GLY A 68 6.02 21.81 17.99
CA GLY A 68 7.26 22.10 18.69
C GLY A 68 7.15 22.03 20.21
N LYS A 69 5.98 22.37 20.76
CA LYS A 69 5.72 22.20 22.20
C LYS A 69 5.59 20.73 22.59
N CYS A 70 5.03 19.89 21.73
CA CYS A 70 4.97 18.45 21.96
C CYS A 70 6.34 17.81 21.81
N ALA A 71 7.11 18.21 20.79
CA ALA A 71 8.47 17.73 20.52
C ALA A 71 9.42 18.00 21.70
N GLY A 72 9.17 19.02 22.52
CA GLY A 72 9.95 19.29 23.73
C GLY A 72 10.06 18.09 24.69
N CYS A 73 9.05 17.19 24.71
CA CYS A 73 9.09 15.96 25.50
C CYS A 73 9.01 14.69 24.63
N HIS A 74 8.33 14.77 23.47
CA HIS A 74 8.09 13.64 22.55
C HIS A 74 9.01 13.68 21.33
N GLY A 75 10.06 14.52 21.35
CA GLY A 75 11.15 14.58 20.39
C GLY A 75 12.36 13.74 20.81
N ILE A 76 13.54 14.06 20.26
CA ILE A 76 14.80 13.43 20.65
C ILE A 76 15.11 13.78 22.11
N ASP A 77 15.42 12.75 22.90
CA ASP A 77 15.87 12.96 24.27
C ASP A 77 17.40 13.13 24.35
N PRO A 78 17.91 14.32 24.66
CA PRO A 78 19.37 14.53 24.78
C PRO A 78 20.03 13.67 25.86
N GLU A 79 19.27 13.20 26.87
CA GLU A 79 19.77 12.31 27.91
C GLU A 79 19.80 10.85 27.47
N GLY A 80 19.19 10.50 26.32
CA GLY A 80 19.18 9.16 25.75
C GLY A 80 18.40 8.14 26.60
N ILE A 81 17.27 8.54 27.18
CA ILE A 81 16.46 7.70 28.08
C ILE A 81 15.05 7.49 27.49
N ALA A 82 14.40 8.58 27.08
CA ALA A 82 13.05 8.53 26.54
C ALA A 82 13.06 8.36 25.02
N ASN A 83 11.94 7.86 24.50
CA ASN A 83 11.69 7.66 23.06
C ASN A 83 12.73 6.76 22.36
N LEU A 84 13.25 5.79 23.10
CA LEU A 84 14.23 4.80 22.61
C LEU A 84 13.75 3.38 22.90
N THR A 85 14.03 2.48 21.97
CA THR A 85 13.91 1.04 22.22
C THR A 85 15.02 0.55 23.18
N SER A 86 14.90 -0.69 23.65
CA SER A 86 15.94 -1.34 24.45
C SER A 86 17.29 -1.46 23.71
N GLU A 87 17.26 -1.45 22.36
CA GLU A 87 18.44 -1.46 21.48
C GLU A 87 19.00 -0.04 21.21
N GLY A 88 18.34 1.00 21.70
CA GLY A 88 18.73 2.39 21.49
C GLY A 88 18.25 3.01 20.18
N ILE A 89 17.28 2.37 19.50
CA ILE A 89 16.68 2.90 18.28
C ILE A 89 15.72 4.04 18.64
N GLN A 90 15.85 5.18 17.95
CA GLN A 90 14.99 6.35 18.13
C GLN A 90 13.56 6.07 17.60
N VAL A 91 12.57 6.28 18.48
CA VAL A 91 11.14 6.07 18.18
C VAL A 91 10.30 7.28 18.56
N SER A 92 10.92 8.46 18.67
CA SER A 92 10.27 9.71 19.00
C SER A 92 9.08 9.96 18.08
N PRO A 93 7.88 10.25 18.62
CA PRO A 93 6.71 10.61 17.81
C PRO A 93 6.98 11.80 16.88
N ALA A 94 7.62 12.86 17.36
CA ALA A 94 7.90 14.04 16.56
C ALA A 94 8.83 13.76 15.38
N GLU A 95 9.92 12.98 15.59
CA GLU A 95 10.86 12.65 14.51
C GLU A 95 10.27 11.66 13.50
N ASN A 96 9.45 10.72 13.96
CA ASN A 96 8.77 9.79 13.07
C ASN A 96 7.72 10.47 12.18
N TRP A 97 7.09 11.54 12.68
CA TRP A 97 6.00 12.25 12.02
C TRP A 97 6.47 13.37 11.08
N ARG A 98 7.49 14.17 11.45
CA ARG A 98 7.77 15.48 10.83
C ARG A 98 8.08 15.48 9.34
N ALA A 99 8.50 14.34 8.75
CA ALA A 99 8.73 14.20 7.31
C ALA A 99 7.59 13.46 6.57
N THR A 100 6.50 13.11 7.26
CA THR A 100 5.37 12.43 6.62
C THR A 100 4.58 13.38 5.71
N MET A 101 3.80 12.81 4.79
CA MET A 101 2.85 13.57 3.98
C MET A 101 1.84 14.34 4.84
N MET A 102 1.43 13.77 5.99
CA MET A 102 0.49 14.42 6.91
C MET A 102 1.11 15.66 7.58
N ALA A 103 2.35 15.57 8.05
CA ALA A 103 3.07 16.71 8.63
C ALA A 103 3.25 17.87 7.63
N ASN A 104 3.40 17.55 6.37
CA ASN A 104 3.68 18.51 5.31
C ASN A 104 2.46 18.81 4.42
N SER A 105 1.26 18.38 4.82
CA SER A 105 0.04 18.48 4.01
C SER A 105 -0.31 19.91 3.58
N ALA A 106 -0.07 20.91 4.42
CA ALA A 106 -0.29 22.33 4.09
C ALA A 106 0.82 22.92 3.19
N LYS A 107 1.97 22.24 3.09
CA LYS A 107 3.14 22.67 2.29
C LYS A 107 3.28 21.89 0.99
N ASP A 108 2.48 20.84 0.80
CA ASP A 108 2.48 19.97 -0.38
C ASP A 108 2.19 20.78 -1.65
N PRO A 109 3.15 20.89 -2.59
CA PRO A 109 2.98 21.72 -3.78
C PRO A 109 1.93 21.15 -4.75
N MET A 110 1.74 19.81 -4.79
CA MET A 110 0.68 19.19 -5.58
C MET A 110 -0.70 19.59 -5.05
N TRP A 111 -0.92 19.47 -3.74
CA TRP A 111 -2.18 19.88 -3.14
C TRP A 111 -2.48 21.37 -3.35
N ARG A 112 -1.49 22.25 -3.20
CA ARG A 112 -1.64 23.69 -3.46
C ARG A 112 -1.99 23.98 -4.91
N ALA A 113 -1.32 23.32 -5.86
CA ALA A 113 -1.62 23.42 -7.29
C ALA A 113 -3.04 22.92 -7.59
N LYS A 114 -3.46 21.83 -6.94
CA LYS A 114 -4.81 21.29 -7.13
C LYS A 114 -5.88 22.24 -6.59
N VAL A 115 -5.68 22.86 -5.45
CA VAL A 115 -6.60 23.91 -4.92
C VAL A 115 -6.70 25.08 -5.90
N ALA A 116 -5.56 25.56 -6.43
CA ALA A 116 -5.55 26.62 -7.43
C ALA A 116 -6.31 26.21 -8.70
N HIS A 117 -6.14 24.97 -9.16
CA HIS A 117 -6.86 24.40 -10.30
C HIS A 117 -8.38 24.40 -10.09
N GLU A 118 -8.85 23.83 -8.97
CA GLU A 118 -10.29 23.78 -8.65
C GLU A 118 -10.92 25.17 -8.61
N ILE A 119 -10.23 26.14 -8.02
CA ILE A 119 -10.66 27.55 -7.96
C ILE A 119 -10.67 28.19 -9.34
N ALA A 120 -9.65 27.93 -10.18
CA ALA A 120 -9.60 28.47 -11.55
C ALA A 120 -10.73 27.96 -12.41
N ILE A 121 -11.12 26.70 -12.23
CA ILE A 121 -12.21 26.06 -12.97
C ILE A 121 -13.59 26.51 -12.44
N ASN A 122 -13.78 26.61 -11.13
CA ASN A 122 -15.03 26.99 -10.48
C ASN A 122 -14.86 28.21 -9.54
N PRO A 123 -14.54 29.39 -10.06
CA PRO A 123 -14.21 30.57 -9.23
C PRO A 123 -15.35 31.05 -8.33
N GLY A 124 -16.59 30.71 -8.66
CA GLY A 124 -17.76 31.00 -7.81
C GLY A 124 -17.78 30.24 -6.49
N HIS A 125 -17.06 29.12 -6.41
CA HIS A 125 -16.99 28.26 -5.22
C HIS A 125 -15.67 28.38 -4.45
N ALA A 126 -14.82 29.35 -4.80
CA ALA A 126 -13.46 29.48 -4.23
C ALA A 126 -13.43 29.44 -2.69
N ALA A 127 -14.37 30.11 -2.02
CA ALA A 127 -14.44 30.14 -0.56
C ALA A 127 -14.78 28.76 0.04
N GLU A 128 -15.74 28.06 -0.55
CA GLU A 128 -16.14 26.72 -0.11
C GLU A 128 -15.01 25.71 -0.34
N LEU A 129 -14.37 25.75 -1.52
CA LEU A 129 -13.24 24.89 -1.87
C LEU A 129 -12.06 25.10 -0.93
N MET A 130 -11.65 26.35 -0.65
CA MET A 130 -10.57 26.65 0.30
C MET A 130 -10.90 26.14 1.71
N ASN A 131 -12.12 26.36 2.19
CA ASN A 131 -12.56 25.88 3.50
C ASN A 131 -12.53 24.35 3.57
N LYS A 132 -13.02 23.66 2.53
CA LYS A 132 -13.07 22.20 2.46
C LYS A 132 -11.65 21.61 2.43
N CYS A 133 -10.79 22.09 1.56
CA CYS A 133 -9.43 21.58 1.41
C CYS A 133 -8.60 21.81 2.70
N THR A 134 -8.68 23.01 3.29
CA THR A 134 -7.91 23.32 4.50
C THR A 134 -8.40 22.59 5.74
N SER A 135 -9.65 22.11 5.78
CA SER A 135 -10.16 21.33 6.93
C SER A 135 -9.37 20.03 7.18
N CYS A 136 -8.80 19.43 6.13
CA CYS A 136 -7.98 18.22 6.25
C CYS A 136 -6.48 18.52 6.13
N HIS A 137 -6.07 19.50 5.31
CA HIS A 137 -4.65 19.75 5.01
C HIS A 137 -4.01 20.80 5.93
N ALA A 138 -4.79 21.70 6.54
CA ALA A 138 -4.34 22.71 7.50
C ALA A 138 -5.33 22.84 8.66
N PRO A 139 -5.69 21.74 9.36
CA PRO A 139 -6.82 21.71 10.27
C PRO A 139 -6.67 22.69 11.44
N LEU A 140 -5.46 22.89 11.99
CA LEU A 140 -5.28 23.79 13.13
C LEU A 140 -5.68 25.23 12.77
N GLY A 141 -5.16 25.79 11.67
CA GLY A 141 -5.52 27.13 11.23
C GLY A 141 -7.00 27.23 10.81
N ARG A 142 -7.51 26.24 10.08
CA ARG A 142 -8.91 26.25 9.64
C ARG A 142 -9.89 26.23 10.83
N PHE A 143 -9.67 25.38 11.83
CA PHE A 143 -10.60 25.27 12.95
C PHE A 143 -10.40 26.32 14.03
N GLU A 144 -9.22 26.92 14.14
CA GLU A 144 -9.04 28.17 14.87
C GLU A 144 -9.87 29.30 14.25
N ALA A 145 -9.80 29.45 12.92
CA ALA A 145 -10.62 30.43 12.20
C ALA A 145 -12.12 30.22 12.42
N VAL A 146 -12.58 28.96 12.47
CA VAL A 146 -13.98 28.63 12.83
C VAL A 146 -14.30 29.09 14.24
N HIS A 147 -13.42 28.83 15.21
CA HIS A 147 -13.57 29.26 16.60
C HIS A 147 -13.70 30.79 16.71
N ASP A 148 -12.90 31.52 15.95
CA ASP A 148 -12.90 32.99 15.89
C ASP A 148 -14.05 33.58 15.08
N GLY A 149 -14.92 32.75 14.50
CA GLY A 149 -16.08 33.16 13.71
C GLY A 149 -15.70 33.64 12.29
N ILE A 150 -14.53 33.25 11.77
CA ILE A 150 -14.12 33.54 10.40
C ILE A 150 -14.75 32.50 9.46
N GLU A 151 -15.68 32.96 8.63
CA GLU A 151 -16.44 32.07 7.73
C GLU A 151 -15.57 31.54 6.58
N ASN A 152 -14.68 32.38 6.02
CA ASN A 152 -13.87 32.06 4.85
C ASN A 152 -12.39 32.06 5.21
N TYR A 153 -11.81 30.88 5.33
CA TYR A 153 -10.39 30.69 5.58
C TYR A 153 -9.66 30.47 4.24
N THR A 154 -8.81 31.40 3.88
CA THR A 154 -8.14 31.40 2.57
C THR A 154 -6.76 30.76 2.60
N ILE A 155 -6.25 30.36 1.42
CA ILE A 155 -4.87 29.87 1.28
C ILE A 155 -3.86 30.97 1.68
N ASP A 156 -4.17 32.25 1.41
CA ASP A 156 -3.31 33.35 1.83
C ASP A 156 -3.23 33.49 3.37
N MET A 157 -4.34 33.28 4.07
CA MET A 157 -4.35 33.25 5.54
C MET A 157 -3.53 32.04 6.04
N MET A 158 -3.75 30.86 5.46
CA MET A 158 -3.02 29.64 5.79
C MET A 158 -1.50 29.81 5.66
N THR A 159 -1.04 30.42 4.58
CA THR A 159 0.41 30.59 4.32
C THR A 159 1.10 31.54 5.29
N GLN A 160 0.36 32.35 6.01
CA GLN A 160 0.86 33.28 7.04
C GLN A 160 0.70 32.77 8.46
N ASP A 161 0.04 31.60 8.63
CA ASP A 161 -0.25 30.99 9.92
C ASP A 161 0.67 29.79 10.17
N SER A 162 1.56 29.93 11.15
CA SER A 162 2.50 28.86 11.51
C SER A 162 1.82 27.60 12.05
N LEU A 163 0.66 27.71 12.71
CA LEU A 163 -0.11 26.54 13.16
C LEU A 163 -0.77 25.82 11.99
N ALA A 164 -1.25 26.57 11.00
CA ALA A 164 -1.76 25.97 9.76
C ALA A 164 -0.67 25.23 8.98
N LEU A 165 0.52 25.84 8.87
CA LEU A 165 1.68 25.27 8.20
C LEU A 165 2.30 24.06 8.95
N ASP A 166 1.87 23.79 10.17
CA ASP A 166 2.18 22.56 10.92
C ASP A 166 1.46 21.32 10.34
N GLY A 167 0.55 21.53 9.39
CA GLY A 167 -0.19 20.48 8.69
C GLY A 167 -1.09 19.66 9.63
N VAL A 168 -1.19 18.37 9.38
CA VAL A 168 -1.89 17.42 10.28
C VAL A 168 -0.93 17.04 11.41
N SER A 169 -0.83 17.94 12.40
CA SER A 169 0.10 17.78 13.52
C SER A 169 -0.52 17.03 14.72
N CYS A 170 0.20 17.02 15.84
CA CYS A 170 -0.21 16.30 17.04
C CYS A 170 -1.67 16.62 17.47
N MET A 171 -1.99 17.93 17.55
CA MET A 171 -3.33 18.35 17.98
C MET A 171 -4.42 17.98 16.98
N ALA A 172 -4.13 17.93 15.69
CA ALA A 172 -5.10 17.55 14.66
C ALA A 172 -5.69 16.15 14.89
N CYS A 173 -4.93 15.26 15.52
CA CYS A 173 -5.41 13.93 15.91
C CYS A 173 -5.79 13.88 17.40
N HIS A 174 -4.92 14.38 18.28
CA HIS A 174 -5.07 14.17 19.72
C HIS A 174 -6.15 15.02 20.37
N SER A 175 -6.60 16.13 19.77
CA SER A 175 -7.68 16.97 20.33
C SER A 175 -9.04 16.79 19.66
N GLN A 176 -9.19 15.85 18.69
CA GLN A 176 -10.53 15.53 18.15
C GLN A 176 -11.50 15.10 19.25
N GLN A 177 -12.74 15.58 19.19
CA GLN A 177 -13.79 15.12 20.12
C GLN A 177 -14.11 13.65 19.87
N ILE A 178 -13.73 12.80 20.80
CA ILE A 178 -13.78 11.34 20.64
C ILE A 178 -15.20 10.80 20.37
N GLU A 179 -16.23 11.48 20.85
CA GLU A 179 -17.62 11.14 20.66
C GLU A 179 -18.07 11.31 19.21
N THR A 180 -17.42 12.22 18.48
CA THR A 180 -17.78 12.57 17.10
C THR A 180 -17.02 11.74 16.06
N THR A 181 -15.86 11.15 16.42
CA THR A 181 -15.05 10.35 15.50
C THR A 181 -15.83 9.17 14.91
N GLY A 182 -15.76 8.99 13.59
CA GLY A 182 -16.50 7.98 12.85
C GLY A 182 -17.98 8.29 12.58
N ASN A 183 -18.47 9.44 13.01
CA ASN A 183 -19.84 9.90 12.75
C ASN A 183 -19.88 11.03 11.72
N PHE A 184 -18.79 11.76 11.56
CA PHE A 184 -18.61 12.85 10.63
C PHE A 184 -17.46 12.56 9.68
N PHE A 185 -17.60 12.98 8.44
CA PHE A 185 -16.68 12.72 7.33
C PHE A 185 -16.43 14.01 6.56
N SER A 186 -15.63 13.93 5.50
CA SER A 186 -15.41 15.04 4.56
C SER A 186 -14.84 16.30 5.21
N GLY A 187 -13.95 16.12 6.22
CA GLY A 187 -13.33 17.24 6.92
C GLY A 187 -14.25 17.96 7.92
N GLU A 188 -15.41 17.40 8.24
CA GLU A 188 -16.24 17.88 9.36
C GLU A 188 -15.67 17.36 10.68
N LEU A 189 -14.70 18.08 11.22
CA LEU A 189 -13.96 17.71 12.42
C LEU A 189 -14.37 18.61 13.60
N HIS A 190 -14.37 18.03 14.79
CA HIS A 190 -14.68 18.71 16.04
C HIS A 190 -13.53 18.55 17.01
N TYR A 191 -13.14 19.62 17.70
CA TYR A 191 -11.96 19.65 18.55
C TYR A 191 -12.26 20.10 19.98
N ASN A 192 -11.43 19.66 20.92
CA ASN A 192 -11.37 20.15 22.30
C ASN A 192 -10.17 21.10 22.45
N ALA A 193 -10.34 22.20 23.15
CA ALA A 193 -9.27 23.18 23.35
C ALA A 193 -8.29 22.76 24.47
N ASP A 194 -8.78 22.07 25.50
CA ASP A 194 -8.06 21.80 26.76
C ASP A 194 -7.79 20.32 27.02
N THR A 195 -8.37 19.44 26.22
CA THR A 195 -8.30 17.98 26.40
C THR A 195 -7.70 17.30 25.18
N ILE A 196 -6.75 16.41 25.41
CA ILE A 196 -6.22 15.53 24.38
C ILE A 196 -6.42 14.07 24.75
N TRP A 197 -6.62 13.24 23.75
CA TRP A 197 -6.84 11.81 23.90
C TRP A 197 -5.55 11.03 23.68
N GLY A 198 -5.35 10.02 24.51
CA GLY A 198 -4.26 9.07 24.37
C GLY A 198 -4.74 7.62 24.37
N PRO A 199 -3.89 6.67 24.01
CA PRO A 199 -4.23 5.26 24.06
C PRO A 199 -4.39 4.78 25.51
N VAL A 200 -5.13 3.67 25.68
CA VAL A 200 -5.11 2.90 26.91
C VAL A 200 -3.92 1.95 26.85
N PHE A 201 -2.99 2.10 27.79
CA PHE A 201 -1.80 1.26 27.89
C PHE A 201 -2.08 -0.01 28.70
N ASN A 202 -1.51 -1.15 28.26
CA ASN A 202 -1.54 -2.40 29.01
C ASN A 202 -0.54 -2.40 30.18
N ILE A 203 0.58 -1.69 29.99
CA ILE A 203 1.59 -1.44 31.02
C ILE A 203 1.60 0.05 31.30
N ALA A 204 1.10 0.42 32.43
CA ALA A 204 1.10 1.76 33.00
C ALA A 204 0.87 1.66 34.51
N PRO A 205 1.33 2.62 35.32
CA PRO A 205 0.97 2.69 36.73
C PRO A 205 -0.55 2.78 36.88
N GLU A 206 -1.10 2.01 37.83
CA GLU A 206 -2.55 1.94 38.07
C GLU A 206 -3.15 3.31 38.41
N ASP A 207 -2.40 4.12 39.20
CA ASP A 207 -2.83 5.45 39.63
C ASP A 207 -2.58 6.55 38.58
N PHE A 208 -1.74 6.27 37.55
CA PHE A 208 -1.33 7.24 36.56
C PHE A 208 -1.29 6.62 35.15
N PRO A 209 -2.43 6.25 34.57
CA PRO A 209 -2.47 5.69 33.22
C PRO A 209 -1.89 6.65 32.17
N LEU A 210 -2.10 7.96 32.37
CA LEU A 210 -1.38 9.05 31.70
C LEU A 210 -0.92 10.06 32.75
N PHE A 211 0.31 10.60 32.59
CA PHE A 211 0.86 11.59 33.51
C PHE A 211 0.47 13.01 33.07
N GLY A 212 -0.75 13.44 33.46
CA GLY A 212 -1.35 14.68 33.02
C GLY A 212 -0.72 15.96 33.58
N VAL A 213 -0.13 15.90 34.79
CA VAL A 213 0.34 17.10 35.50
C VAL A 213 1.37 17.92 34.71
N ALA A 214 2.31 17.25 34.03
CA ALA A 214 3.32 17.93 33.21
C ALA A 214 2.66 18.61 32.00
N MET A 215 1.82 17.91 31.28
CA MET A 215 1.17 18.45 30.08
C MET A 215 0.24 19.60 30.44
N GLN A 216 -0.58 19.47 31.49
CA GLN A 216 -1.44 20.54 31.94
C GLN A 216 -0.65 21.78 32.41
N SER A 217 0.46 21.58 33.12
CA SER A 217 1.28 22.67 33.66
C SER A 217 2.10 23.41 32.61
N PHE A 218 2.59 22.70 31.55
CA PHE A 218 3.55 23.26 30.59
C PHE A 218 2.96 23.55 29.22
N VAL A 219 1.96 22.78 28.81
CA VAL A 219 1.30 22.95 27.49
C VAL A 219 -0.17 23.32 27.62
N GLY A 220 -0.76 23.24 28.80
CA GLY A 220 -2.12 23.69 29.06
C GLY A 220 -3.21 22.69 28.68
N VAL A 221 -2.86 21.44 28.32
CA VAL A 221 -3.82 20.40 27.93
C VAL A 221 -3.81 19.23 28.88
N GLU A 222 -4.98 18.60 29.08
CA GLU A 222 -5.16 17.42 29.93
C GLU A 222 -5.21 16.16 29.08
N PRO A 223 -4.24 15.24 29.21
CA PRO A 223 -4.28 13.95 28.50
C PRO A 223 -5.26 12.98 29.20
N VAL A 224 -6.19 12.44 28.43
CA VAL A 224 -7.19 11.48 28.89
C VAL A 224 -7.07 10.18 28.09
N PRO A 225 -6.97 8.99 28.75
CA PRO A 225 -6.93 7.73 28.04
C PRO A 225 -8.34 7.34 27.56
N HIS A 226 -8.43 6.89 26.28
CA HIS A 226 -9.69 6.41 25.73
C HIS A 226 -9.49 5.31 24.70
N GLU A 227 -10.23 4.19 24.84
CA GLU A 227 -10.10 3.04 23.93
C GLU A 227 -10.39 3.37 22.46
N LYS A 228 -11.37 4.23 22.20
CA LYS A 228 -11.77 4.62 20.84
C LYS A 228 -10.67 5.37 20.10
N TYR A 229 -9.73 6.00 20.81
CA TYR A 229 -8.62 6.72 20.20
C TYR A 229 -7.71 5.81 19.35
N SER A 230 -7.55 4.56 19.75
CA SER A 230 -6.75 3.55 19.00
C SER A 230 -7.57 2.81 17.94
N ARG A 231 -8.70 3.34 17.49
CA ARG A 231 -9.58 2.75 16.48
C ARG A 231 -9.58 3.56 15.19
N SER A 232 -9.95 2.91 14.10
CA SER A 232 -9.99 3.47 12.75
C SER A 232 -10.90 4.70 12.61
N GLU A 233 -11.89 4.84 13.48
CA GLU A 233 -12.82 5.99 13.51
C GLU A 233 -12.11 7.33 13.68
N THR A 234 -10.94 7.37 14.33
CA THR A 234 -10.10 8.58 14.48
C THR A 234 -9.58 9.09 13.12
N CYS A 235 -9.41 8.20 12.13
CA CYS A 235 -8.92 8.53 10.80
C CYS A 235 -10.06 8.90 9.82
N ALA A 236 -11.29 8.49 10.14
CA ALA A 236 -12.43 8.50 9.22
C ALA A 236 -12.82 9.90 8.72
N GLY A 237 -12.68 10.94 9.57
CA GLY A 237 -13.08 12.30 9.26
C GLY A 237 -12.36 12.91 8.05
N CYS A 238 -11.07 12.57 7.85
CA CYS A 238 -10.26 13.01 6.72
C CYS A 238 -10.15 11.95 5.60
N HIS A 239 -10.20 10.65 5.95
CA HIS A 239 -10.04 9.56 4.99
C HIS A 239 -11.38 9.00 4.45
N SER A 240 -12.40 9.87 4.43
CA SER A 240 -13.66 9.70 3.71
C SER A 240 -14.10 11.07 3.24
N LEU A 241 -14.14 11.28 1.95
CA LEU A 241 -14.44 12.59 1.35
C LEU A 241 -15.52 12.46 0.29
N VAL A 242 -16.58 13.24 0.48
CA VAL A 242 -17.66 13.45 -0.48
C VAL A 242 -17.63 14.91 -0.90
N THR A 243 -17.62 15.17 -2.19
CA THR A 243 -17.64 16.50 -2.79
C THR A 243 -18.97 16.76 -3.47
N HIS A 244 -19.36 18.04 -3.58
CA HIS A 244 -20.51 18.44 -4.38
C HIS A 244 -20.14 18.43 -5.85
N THR A 245 -21.10 18.09 -6.72
CA THR A 245 -20.91 18.10 -8.17
C THR A 245 -21.35 19.42 -8.76
N ALA A 246 -20.47 20.07 -9.53
CA ALA A 246 -20.78 21.20 -10.38
C ALA A 246 -20.88 20.78 -11.85
N ASP A 247 -21.78 21.43 -12.60
CA ASP A 247 -21.85 21.28 -14.07
C ASP A 247 -20.67 22.01 -14.76
N LEU A 248 -20.55 21.85 -16.06
CA LEU A 248 -19.47 22.44 -16.84
C LEU A 248 -19.50 23.99 -16.88
N THR A 249 -20.56 24.60 -16.37
CA THR A 249 -20.70 26.07 -16.23
C THR A 249 -20.48 26.55 -14.79
N GLY A 250 -20.13 25.64 -13.88
CA GLY A 250 -19.83 25.92 -12.48
C GLY A 250 -21.07 26.06 -11.58
N ASN A 251 -22.23 25.55 -11.96
CA ASN A 251 -23.40 25.51 -11.10
C ASN A 251 -23.49 24.17 -10.38
N LEU A 252 -23.78 24.19 -9.07
CA LEU A 252 -24.03 22.97 -8.30
C LEU A 252 -25.27 22.25 -8.85
N THR A 253 -25.11 20.96 -9.14
CA THR A 253 -26.20 20.10 -9.64
C THR A 253 -27.11 19.60 -8.54
N GLY A 254 -26.68 19.64 -7.29
CA GLY A 254 -27.28 18.97 -6.14
C GLY A 254 -26.86 17.52 -6.00
N GLY A 255 -26.03 16.99 -6.92
CA GLY A 255 -25.37 15.70 -6.82
C GLY A 255 -24.12 15.76 -5.94
N THR A 256 -23.59 14.60 -5.63
CA THR A 256 -22.34 14.44 -4.86
C THR A 256 -21.51 13.30 -5.45
N PHE A 257 -20.20 13.41 -5.33
CA PHE A 257 -19.26 12.38 -5.72
C PHE A 257 -18.44 11.91 -4.52
N ILE A 258 -18.18 10.60 -4.45
CA ILE A 258 -17.33 10.01 -3.41
C ILE A 258 -15.89 10.02 -3.91
N GLU A 259 -15.14 11.02 -3.49
CA GLU A 259 -13.74 11.21 -3.90
C GLU A 259 -12.81 10.21 -3.22
N GLN A 260 -12.98 10.01 -1.91
CA GLN A 260 -12.20 9.09 -1.11
C GLN A 260 -13.10 8.30 -0.17
N ALA A 261 -12.89 6.99 -0.11
CA ALA A 261 -13.69 6.10 0.72
C ALA A 261 -12.84 5.10 1.53
N THR A 262 -11.57 5.39 1.80
CA THR A 262 -10.62 4.45 2.40
C THR A 262 -11.14 3.85 3.71
N TYR A 263 -11.79 4.65 4.57
CA TYR A 263 -12.41 4.14 5.78
C TYR A 263 -13.59 3.20 5.49
N HIS A 264 -14.44 3.51 4.51
CA HIS A 264 -15.58 2.67 4.11
C HIS A 264 -15.13 1.39 3.39
N GLU A 265 -14.03 1.45 2.64
CA GLU A 265 -13.38 0.27 2.05
C GLU A 265 -12.90 -0.68 3.15
N TRP A 266 -12.27 -0.14 4.24
CA TRP A 266 -11.87 -0.92 5.40
C TRP A 266 -13.07 -1.50 6.15
N LEU A 267 -14.18 -0.78 6.30
CA LEU A 267 -15.40 -1.31 6.91
C LEU A 267 -15.88 -2.57 6.18
N ASN A 268 -15.73 -2.62 4.85
CA ASN A 268 -16.10 -3.76 4.00
C ASN A 268 -14.91 -4.71 3.77
N SER A 269 -14.20 -5.07 4.83
CA SER A 269 -13.05 -5.98 4.77
C SER A 269 -13.03 -6.98 5.92
N SER A 270 -12.31 -8.08 5.75
CA SER A 270 -12.03 -9.01 6.84
C SER A 270 -11.23 -8.38 7.97
N TYR A 271 -10.42 -7.35 7.69
CA TYR A 271 -9.68 -6.62 8.73
C TYR A 271 -10.59 -5.88 9.72
N ARG A 272 -11.82 -5.60 9.33
CA ARG A 272 -12.86 -5.07 10.23
C ARG A 272 -13.75 -6.15 10.80
N ASN A 273 -14.11 -7.15 9.98
CA ASN A 273 -15.26 -8.03 10.24
C ASN A 273 -14.86 -9.43 10.76
N ASP A 274 -13.62 -9.89 10.53
CA ASP A 274 -13.13 -11.16 11.07
C ASP A 274 -12.33 -10.93 12.35
N VAL A 275 -12.77 -11.54 13.45
CA VAL A 275 -12.15 -11.39 14.77
C VAL A 275 -10.68 -11.84 14.81
N ASN A 276 -10.29 -12.79 13.95
CA ASN A 276 -8.91 -13.31 13.90
C ASN A 276 -7.97 -12.46 13.03
N LEU A 277 -8.54 -11.69 12.09
CA LEU A 277 -7.78 -10.84 11.17
C LEU A 277 -7.90 -9.35 11.51
N ARG A 278 -8.76 -9.01 12.48
CA ARG A 278 -9.07 -7.62 12.82
C ARG A 278 -7.83 -6.78 13.05
N LYS A 279 -7.74 -5.70 12.30
CA LYS A 279 -6.64 -4.75 12.35
C LYS A 279 -7.16 -3.35 12.06
N GLU A 280 -6.96 -2.44 12.98
CA GLU A 280 -7.33 -1.03 12.82
C GLU A 280 -6.32 -0.33 11.89
N CYS A 281 -6.64 0.86 11.38
CA CYS A 281 -5.74 1.66 10.53
C CYS A 281 -4.37 1.85 11.18
N GLN A 282 -4.36 2.17 12.47
CA GLN A 282 -3.14 2.33 13.26
C GLN A 282 -2.29 1.05 13.32
N GLY A 283 -2.92 -0.14 13.19
CA GLY A 283 -2.21 -1.41 13.25
C GLY A 283 -1.26 -1.66 12.07
N CYS A 284 -1.46 -0.97 10.93
CA CYS A 284 -0.57 -0.99 9.76
C CYS A 284 0.20 0.31 9.63
N HIS A 285 -0.50 1.48 9.73
CA HIS A 285 0.10 2.78 9.46
C HIS A 285 0.89 3.37 10.65
N MET A 286 0.67 2.85 11.86
CA MET A 286 1.35 3.22 13.10
C MET A 286 1.76 1.95 13.86
N PRO A 287 2.71 1.15 13.33
CA PRO A 287 3.02 -0.16 13.89
C PRO A 287 3.41 -0.07 15.37
N ARG A 288 2.99 -1.07 16.14
CA ARG A 288 3.19 -1.11 17.59
C ARG A 288 4.46 -1.85 17.93
N LEU A 289 5.19 -1.29 18.91
CA LEU A 289 6.28 -2.00 19.57
C LEU A 289 5.74 -2.84 20.73
N ASP A 290 6.25 -4.07 20.82
CA ASP A 290 5.88 -5.01 21.89
C ASP A 290 6.71 -4.81 23.17
N GLU A 291 7.66 -3.86 23.18
CA GLU A 291 8.46 -3.50 24.34
C GLU A 291 7.96 -2.21 25.02
N PRO A 292 8.12 -2.09 26.35
CA PRO A 292 7.76 -0.88 27.06
C PRO A 292 8.71 0.28 26.75
N ILE A 293 8.15 1.44 26.37
CA ILE A 293 8.89 2.65 26.02
C ILE A 293 8.65 3.75 27.05
N VAL A 294 9.69 4.47 27.42
CA VAL A 294 9.58 5.74 28.15
C VAL A 294 9.13 6.80 27.14
N VAL A 295 7.86 7.17 27.20
CA VAL A 295 7.18 7.93 26.13
C VAL A 295 7.47 9.43 26.13
N ALA A 296 8.04 9.96 27.18
CA ALA A 296 8.36 11.38 27.28
C ALA A 296 9.58 11.61 28.15
N SER A 297 10.32 12.64 27.83
CA SER A 297 11.51 13.07 28.58
C SER A 297 11.19 14.13 29.62
N GLY A 298 12.17 14.49 30.47
CA GLY A 298 12.09 15.64 31.38
C GLY A 298 11.74 15.34 32.83
N TYR A 299 11.23 14.14 33.14
CA TYR A 299 10.90 13.75 34.51
C TYR A 299 11.53 12.40 34.88
N LEU A 300 12.32 12.34 35.93
CA LEU A 300 12.90 11.09 36.44
C LEU A 300 11.84 10.01 36.72
N PHE A 301 10.69 10.43 37.22
CA PHE A 301 9.55 9.55 37.49
C PHE A 301 9.11 8.77 36.23
N LEU A 302 9.14 9.38 35.02
CA LEU A 302 8.72 8.73 33.78
C LEU A 302 9.68 7.62 33.34
N GLN A 303 10.96 7.68 33.77
CA GLN A 303 11.96 6.65 33.44
C GLN A 303 11.64 5.31 34.06
N ASP A 304 11.04 5.30 35.25
CA ASP A 304 10.65 4.10 35.98
C ASP A 304 9.24 3.62 35.59
N ASN A 305 8.56 4.36 34.71
CA ASN A 305 7.17 4.10 34.32
C ASN A 305 6.99 4.08 32.80
N PRO A 306 7.62 3.14 32.07
CA PRO A 306 7.43 3.02 30.63
C PRO A 306 6.00 2.59 30.27
N ARG A 307 5.64 2.74 29.01
CA ARG A 307 4.29 2.46 28.47
C ARG A 307 4.33 1.40 27.38
N GLN A 308 3.30 0.54 27.35
CA GLN A 308 3.09 -0.47 26.33
C GLN A 308 1.58 -0.66 26.10
N PRO A 309 1.13 -0.88 24.84
CA PRO A 309 1.91 -0.84 23.59
C PRO A 309 2.28 0.58 23.21
N PHE A 310 3.42 0.75 22.53
CA PHE A 310 3.82 2.03 21.97
C PHE A 310 3.55 2.05 20.45
N GLY A 311 2.74 3.00 19.98
CA GLY A 311 2.46 3.22 18.56
C GLY A 311 3.49 4.14 17.93
N GLN A 312 4.18 3.67 16.90
CA GLN A 312 5.12 4.47 16.14
C GLN A 312 4.37 5.39 15.18
N HIS A 313 4.72 6.68 15.15
CA HIS A 313 4.04 7.68 14.33
C HIS A 313 4.58 7.71 12.89
N TRP A 314 4.65 6.52 12.25
CA TRP A 314 5.17 6.38 10.89
C TRP A 314 4.22 6.97 9.85
N LEU A 315 2.92 6.76 10.01
CA LEU A 315 1.86 7.27 9.14
C LEU A 315 2.17 7.00 7.66
N VAL A 316 2.69 5.80 7.38
CA VAL A 316 3.10 5.40 6.03
C VAL A 316 1.93 5.42 5.07
N GLY A 317 2.20 5.80 3.83
CA GLY A 317 1.26 5.74 2.71
C GLY A 317 1.93 5.14 1.49
N GLY A 318 1.42 5.45 0.29
CA GLY A 318 2.00 4.99 -0.97
C GLY A 318 2.67 6.10 -1.80
N ASN A 319 2.82 7.31 -1.28
CA ASN A 319 3.27 8.44 -2.10
C ASN A 319 4.77 8.75 -1.93
N SER A 320 5.63 7.81 -2.35
CA SER A 320 7.09 7.99 -2.32
C SER A 320 7.55 9.11 -3.26
N PHE A 321 6.89 9.31 -4.40
CA PHE A 321 7.22 10.38 -5.36
C PHE A 321 7.15 11.78 -4.71
N MET A 322 6.05 12.12 -4.04
CA MET A 322 5.93 13.43 -3.39
C MET A 322 6.88 13.58 -2.19
N LEU A 323 7.20 12.49 -1.50
CA LEU A 323 8.22 12.53 -0.43
C LEU A 323 9.60 12.86 -0.98
N GLU A 324 10.02 12.25 -2.10
CA GLU A 324 11.29 12.57 -2.77
C GLU A 324 11.28 14.00 -3.31
N LEU A 325 10.21 14.43 -3.97
CA LEU A 325 10.05 15.80 -4.47
C LEU A 325 10.22 16.83 -3.34
N MET A 326 9.56 16.62 -2.19
CA MET A 326 9.64 17.51 -1.04
C MET A 326 11.02 17.48 -0.36
N LYS A 327 11.64 16.30 -0.23
CA LYS A 327 13.00 16.13 0.27
C LYS A 327 14.01 16.95 -0.51
N ASN A 328 13.89 16.98 -1.84
CA ASN A 328 14.78 17.72 -2.73
C ASN A 328 14.53 19.24 -2.68
N ARG A 329 13.44 19.71 -2.02
CA ARG A 329 12.99 21.12 -1.99
C ARG A 329 12.63 21.61 -0.59
N ILE A 330 13.26 21.07 0.45
CA ILE A 330 13.01 21.38 1.87
C ILE A 330 13.00 22.90 2.11
N SER A 331 14.05 23.62 1.66
CA SER A 331 14.20 25.06 1.87
C SER A 331 13.16 25.87 1.08
N GLU A 332 12.88 25.48 -0.16
CA GLU A 332 11.92 26.16 -1.03
C GLU A 332 10.49 26.05 -0.50
N LEU A 333 10.11 24.89 0.02
CA LEU A 333 8.78 24.61 0.56
C LEU A 333 8.62 25.02 2.03
N GLY A 334 9.69 25.50 2.68
CA GLY A 334 9.67 25.88 4.10
C GLY A 334 9.39 24.69 5.03
N ILE A 335 9.92 23.52 4.67
CA ILE A 335 9.79 22.28 5.44
C ILE A 335 10.80 22.29 6.58
N THR A 336 10.40 21.75 7.74
CA THR A 336 11.23 21.71 8.96
C THR A 336 11.92 20.37 9.18
N ALA A 337 11.56 19.33 8.42
CA ALA A 337 12.22 18.03 8.47
C ALA A 337 13.57 18.06 7.74
N SER A 338 14.52 17.25 8.21
CA SER A 338 15.81 17.04 7.53
C SER A 338 15.69 16.05 6.37
N GLN A 339 16.74 15.94 5.55
CA GLN A 339 16.83 14.90 4.51
C GLN A 339 16.82 13.50 5.13
N GLU A 340 17.48 13.30 6.27
CA GLU A 340 17.50 12.03 6.98
C GLU A 340 16.11 11.63 7.50
N ASN A 341 15.30 12.59 7.94
CA ASN A 341 13.91 12.31 8.30
C ASN A 341 13.09 11.84 7.07
N PHE A 342 13.29 12.47 5.90
CA PHE A 342 12.65 12.05 4.66
C PHE A 342 13.13 10.67 4.22
N ASP A 343 14.44 10.39 4.24
CA ASP A 343 15.00 9.08 3.88
C ASP A 343 14.33 7.97 4.70
N MET A 344 14.21 8.18 6.00
CA MET A 344 13.53 7.22 6.89
C MET A 344 12.06 6.99 6.51
N VAL A 345 11.32 8.04 6.16
CA VAL A 345 9.89 7.92 5.78
C VAL A 345 9.74 7.30 4.39
N ILE A 346 10.63 7.62 3.45
CA ILE A 346 10.67 7.03 2.11
C ILE A 346 10.96 5.54 2.19
N ASP A 347 11.97 5.13 2.95
CA ASP A 347 12.31 3.72 3.15
C ASP A 347 11.13 2.93 3.72
N ARG A 348 10.42 3.48 4.71
CA ARG A 348 9.22 2.86 5.28
C ARG A 348 8.08 2.76 4.28
N THR A 349 7.89 3.81 3.47
CA THR A 349 6.87 3.85 2.42
C THR A 349 7.15 2.80 1.34
N LEU A 350 8.39 2.70 0.87
CA LEU A 350 8.81 1.70 -0.09
C LEU A 350 8.70 0.28 0.49
N ASN A 351 9.11 0.08 1.74
CA ASN A 351 8.95 -1.22 2.40
C ASN A 351 7.47 -1.64 2.48
N SER A 352 6.57 -0.72 2.85
CA SER A 352 5.13 -0.99 2.90
C SER A 352 4.56 -1.34 1.52
N LEU A 353 4.93 -0.58 0.48
CA LEU A 353 4.51 -0.86 -0.90
C LEU A 353 5.01 -2.22 -1.39
N GLN A 354 6.30 -2.51 -1.20
CA GLN A 354 6.98 -3.66 -1.82
C GLN A 354 6.80 -4.98 -1.06
N ASN A 355 6.58 -4.93 0.25
CA ASN A 355 6.55 -6.13 1.08
C ASN A 355 5.19 -6.41 1.74
N GLU A 356 4.33 -5.38 1.88
CA GLU A 356 3.12 -5.50 2.69
C GLU A 356 1.82 -5.29 1.91
N SER A 357 1.87 -4.74 0.66
CA SER A 357 0.68 -4.28 -0.04
C SER A 357 0.06 -5.30 -0.99
N ALA A 358 0.85 -6.08 -1.72
CA ALA A 358 0.35 -7.04 -2.71
C ALA A 358 1.22 -8.28 -2.84
N ILE A 359 0.66 -9.32 -3.47
CA ILE A 359 1.37 -10.50 -3.96
C ILE A 359 1.06 -10.64 -5.44
N VAL A 360 2.08 -10.97 -6.24
CA VAL A 360 1.95 -11.37 -7.64
C VAL A 360 2.33 -12.84 -7.76
N GLU A 361 1.51 -13.63 -8.44
CA GLU A 361 1.77 -15.03 -8.76
C GLU A 361 1.66 -15.21 -10.28
N LEU A 362 2.69 -15.76 -10.90
CA LEU A 362 2.74 -16.06 -12.34
C LEU A 362 2.51 -17.56 -12.58
N ILE A 363 1.38 -17.93 -13.17
CA ILE A 363 0.94 -19.31 -13.32
C ILE A 363 0.99 -19.69 -14.80
N PRO A 364 1.76 -20.74 -15.20
CA PRO A 364 1.82 -21.18 -16.59
C PRO A 364 0.55 -21.93 -16.99
N GLY A 365 -0.09 -21.53 -18.10
CA GLY A 365 -1.28 -22.15 -18.68
C GLY A 365 -1.00 -23.11 -19.84
N GLY A 366 0.29 -23.27 -20.22
CA GLY A 366 0.71 -24.11 -21.35
C GLY A 366 0.58 -23.41 -22.71
N ILE A 367 0.68 -24.20 -23.79
CA ILE A 367 0.59 -23.72 -25.16
C ILE A 367 -0.71 -24.23 -25.79
N ASP A 368 -1.48 -23.36 -26.42
CA ASP A 368 -2.67 -23.68 -27.18
C ASP A 368 -2.61 -23.02 -28.55
N GLY A 369 -2.46 -23.83 -29.61
CA GLY A 369 -2.18 -23.36 -30.95
C GLY A 369 -0.86 -22.59 -31.02
N ASP A 370 -0.93 -21.35 -31.49
CA ASP A 370 0.22 -20.46 -31.64
C ASP A 370 0.42 -19.54 -30.43
N SER A 371 -0.30 -19.76 -29.32
CA SER A 371 -0.25 -18.89 -28.14
C SER A 371 0.25 -19.64 -26.91
N ALA A 372 1.23 -19.07 -26.23
CA ALA A 372 1.59 -19.44 -24.85
C ALA A 372 0.68 -18.70 -23.88
N ARG A 373 0.11 -19.40 -22.91
CA ARG A 373 -0.84 -18.87 -21.95
C ARG A 373 -0.22 -18.76 -20.58
N TYR A 374 -0.45 -17.64 -19.93
CA TYR A 374 -0.05 -17.37 -18.54
C TYR A 374 -1.20 -16.69 -17.83
N THR A 375 -1.29 -16.93 -16.53
CA THR A 375 -2.19 -16.18 -15.64
C THR A 375 -1.34 -15.38 -14.68
N VAL A 376 -1.57 -14.09 -14.61
CA VAL A 376 -1.05 -13.22 -13.56
C VAL A 376 -2.14 -13.05 -12.53
N LYS A 377 -1.91 -13.60 -11.33
CA LYS A 377 -2.81 -13.46 -10.20
C LYS A 377 -2.25 -12.45 -9.21
N ILE A 378 -3.06 -11.48 -8.83
CA ILE A 378 -2.72 -10.46 -7.86
C ILE A 378 -3.60 -10.62 -6.64
N THR A 379 -2.98 -10.54 -5.45
CA THR A 379 -3.69 -10.57 -4.17
C THR A 379 -3.45 -9.27 -3.42
N ASN A 380 -4.52 -8.56 -3.08
CA ASN A 380 -4.47 -7.39 -2.21
C ASN A 380 -4.30 -7.81 -0.75
N LYS A 381 -3.23 -7.35 -0.09
CA LYS A 381 -2.94 -7.60 1.33
C LYS A 381 -3.38 -6.45 2.22
N THR A 382 -3.80 -5.31 1.65
CA THR A 382 -4.21 -4.14 2.42
C THR A 382 -5.64 -4.29 2.95
N GLY A 383 -5.98 -3.47 3.95
CA GLY A 383 -7.31 -3.48 4.54
C GLY A 383 -8.35 -2.63 3.80
N HIS A 384 -8.01 -2.10 2.64
CA HIS A 384 -8.82 -1.20 1.83
C HIS A 384 -8.57 -1.49 0.34
N LYS A 385 -9.20 -0.78 -0.58
CA LYS A 385 -8.86 -0.92 -1.99
C LYS A 385 -7.39 -0.56 -2.24
N LEU A 386 -6.81 -1.14 -3.28
CA LEU A 386 -5.43 -0.88 -3.71
C LEU A 386 -5.39 -0.58 -5.21
N PRO A 387 -4.92 0.61 -5.63
CA PRO A 387 -4.60 1.78 -4.82
C PRO A 387 -5.82 2.36 -4.08
N SER A 388 -5.61 3.17 -3.02
CA SER A 388 -6.69 3.83 -2.29
C SER A 388 -6.37 5.29 -1.99
N GLY A 389 -7.37 6.02 -1.51
CA GLY A 389 -7.30 7.45 -1.17
C GLY A 389 -7.55 8.31 -2.39
N TYR A 390 -6.69 9.32 -2.62
CA TYR A 390 -6.85 10.28 -3.70
C TYR A 390 -6.90 9.60 -5.09
N PRO A 391 -7.85 9.97 -5.97
CA PRO A 391 -8.14 9.21 -7.21
C PRO A 391 -7.08 9.26 -8.30
N SER A 392 -5.99 10.01 -8.14
CA SER A 392 -4.87 10.02 -9.10
C SER A 392 -4.13 8.70 -9.21
N ARG A 393 -4.19 7.87 -8.17
CA ARG A 393 -3.33 6.70 -8.00
C ARG A 393 -3.75 5.57 -8.92
N ARG A 394 -2.75 5.00 -9.61
CA ARG A 394 -2.96 3.77 -10.41
C ARG A 394 -1.94 2.69 -10.05
N ALA A 395 -2.35 1.44 -10.25
CA ALA A 395 -1.45 0.30 -10.36
C ALA A 395 -1.67 -0.35 -11.73
N TYR A 396 -0.61 -0.97 -12.29
CA TYR A 396 -0.74 -1.66 -13.57
C TYR A 396 0.18 -2.87 -13.62
N ILE A 397 -0.17 -3.83 -14.49
CA ILE A 397 0.66 -5.00 -14.71
C ILE A 397 1.64 -4.71 -15.85
N GLU A 398 2.94 -4.84 -15.56
CA GLU A 398 3.98 -4.97 -16.57
C GLU A 398 4.27 -6.46 -16.76
N PHE A 399 3.94 -6.97 -17.95
CA PHE A 399 4.16 -8.37 -18.31
C PHE A 399 5.14 -8.47 -19.48
N ILE A 400 6.26 -9.16 -19.25
CA ILE A 400 7.37 -9.25 -20.19
C ILE A 400 7.67 -10.73 -20.49
N MET A 401 7.81 -11.07 -21.75
CA MET A 401 8.41 -12.34 -22.19
C MET A 401 9.65 -12.05 -23.05
N THR A 402 10.77 -12.66 -22.69
CA THR A 402 12.02 -12.58 -23.44
C THR A 402 12.52 -13.96 -23.87
N ASP A 403 13.26 -14.03 -24.97
CA ASP A 403 13.99 -15.23 -25.39
C ASP A 403 15.28 -15.42 -24.57
N GLU A 404 16.04 -16.49 -24.88
CA GLU A 404 17.30 -16.80 -24.19
C GLU A 404 18.42 -15.80 -24.44
N ASP A 405 18.30 -14.97 -25.49
CA ASP A 405 19.23 -13.90 -25.84
C ASP A 405 18.81 -12.55 -25.22
N GLY A 406 17.67 -12.51 -24.52
CA GLY A 406 17.11 -11.32 -23.87
C GLY A 406 16.29 -10.41 -24.81
N ASN A 407 15.94 -10.86 -26.02
CA ASN A 407 15.07 -10.09 -26.91
C ASN A 407 13.63 -10.16 -26.43
N GLU A 408 12.93 -9.03 -26.44
CA GLU A 408 11.51 -8.96 -26.09
C GLU A 408 10.66 -9.68 -27.14
N ILE A 409 9.85 -10.66 -26.70
CA ILE A 409 8.84 -11.37 -27.50
C ILE A 409 7.49 -10.69 -27.32
N PHE A 410 7.20 -10.22 -26.10
CA PHE A 410 5.94 -9.60 -25.71
C PHE A 410 6.19 -8.67 -24.52
N HIS A 411 5.65 -7.45 -24.53
CA HIS A 411 5.83 -6.49 -23.45
C HIS A 411 4.60 -5.58 -23.29
N SER A 412 3.60 -6.05 -22.55
CA SER A 412 2.46 -5.23 -22.14
C SER A 412 2.80 -4.41 -20.90
N GLY A 413 2.36 -3.15 -20.87
CA GLY A 413 2.62 -2.25 -19.74
C GLY A 413 4.00 -1.61 -19.73
N LYS A 414 4.67 -1.53 -20.88
CA LYS A 414 5.97 -0.89 -21.05
C LYS A 414 5.91 0.60 -20.76
N LEU A 415 6.80 1.10 -19.91
CA LEU A 415 6.93 2.53 -19.69
C LEU A 415 7.54 3.21 -20.91
N VAL A 416 6.90 4.28 -21.39
CA VAL A 416 7.36 5.05 -22.55
C VAL A 416 7.88 6.43 -22.12
N PRO A 417 8.62 7.16 -22.98
CA PRO A 417 9.07 8.51 -22.68
C PRO A 417 7.91 9.42 -22.25
N GLY A 418 8.12 10.19 -21.18
CA GLY A 418 7.08 11.01 -20.55
C GLY A 418 6.33 10.31 -19.43
N TYR A 419 6.82 9.14 -18.98
CA TYR A 419 6.31 8.37 -17.83
C TYR A 419 4.88 7.82 -18.01
N GLU A 420 4.42 7.71 -19.25
CA GLU A 420 3.16 7.05 -19.59
C GLU A 420 3.39 5.56 -19.91
N VAL A 421 2.31 4.80 -19.89
CA VAL A 421 2.32 3.35 -20.14
C VAL A 421 1.85 3.08 -21.57
N GLN A 422 2.61 2.31 -22.33
CA GLN A 422 2.25 1.87 -23.68
C GLN A 422 0.94 1.07 -23.65
N GLY A 423 0.12 1.23 -24.66
CA GLY A 423 -1.19 0.56 -24.77
C GLY A 423 -2.32 1.29 -24.05
N GLN A 424 -2.01 2.36 -23.31
CA GLN A 424 -3.03 3.13 -22.61
C GLN A 424 -3.91 3.92 -23.58
N ASN A 425 -5.23 3.72 -23.48
CA ASN A 425 -6.22 4.46 -24.24
C ASN A 425 -6.22 5.96 -23.91
N ALA A 426 -6.66 6.81 -24.85
CA ALA A 426 -6.73 8.26 -24.66
C ALA A 426 -7.63 8.66 -23.49
N ASP A 427 -8.79 8.01 -23.32
CA ASP A 427 -9.71 8.29 -22.20
C ASP A 427 -9.30 7.50 -20.94
N TYR A 428 -9.50 6.19 -20.94
CA TYR A 428 -9.02 5.26 -19.90
C TYR A 428 -9.03 3.83 -20.44
N GLU A 429 -8.22 2.95 -19.84
CA GLU A 429 -8.22 1.53 -20.18
C GLU A 429 -9.41 0.81 -19.56
N PRO A 430 -10.08 -0.09 -20.28
CA PRO A 430 -11.06 -0.98 -19.67
C PRO A 430 -10.38 -1.95 -18.69
N HIS A 431 -11.17 -2.70 -17.96
CA HIS A 431 -10.67 -3.86 -17.23
C HIS A 431 -10.58 -5.05 -18.19
N TYR A 432 -9.45 -5.75 -18.19
CA TYR A 432 -9.20 -6.89 -19.07
C TYR A 432 -9.17 -8.21 -18.27
N GLU A 433 -9.98 -9.19 -18.69
CA GLU A 433 -9.80 -10.59 -18.28
C GLU A 433 -8.66 -11.25 -19.06
N MET A 434 -8.40 -10.80 -20.28
CA MET A 434 -7.40 -11.37 -21.18
C MET A 434 -6.69 -10.28 -22.00
N ILE A 435 -5.37 -10.40 -22.09
CA ILE A 435 -4.46 -9.56 -22.88
C ILE A 435 -3.76 -10.44 -23.92
N ASN A 436 -3.78 -10.01 -25.18
CA ASN A 436 -3.13 -10.67 -26.31
C ASN A 436 -2.47 -9.70 -27.30
N ASP A 437 -2.51 -8.40 -27.02
CA ASP A 437 -1.93 -7.33 -27.80
C ASP A 437 -1.16 -6.39 -26.87
N ASP A 438 0.17 -6.55 -26.83
CA ASP A 438 1.06 -5.81 -25.94
C ASP A 438 1.27 -4.34 -26.35
N GLU A 439 0.95 -4.00 -27.60
CA GLU A 439 1.04 -2.61 -28.08
C GLU A 439 -0.19 -1.79 -27.69
N ASN A 440 -1.38 -2.42 -27.60
CA ASN A 440 -2.67 -1.73 -27.47
C ASN A 440 -3.48 -2.14 -26.22
N GLN A 441 -2.97 -3.02 -25.37
CA GLN A 441 -3.66 -3.47 -24.16
C GLN A 441 -2.73 -3.47 -22.96
N VAL A 442 -3.16 -2.87 -21.86
CA VAL A 442 -2.50 -2.91 -20.57
C VAL A 442 -3.53 -2.96 -19.45
N GLN A 443 -3.37 -3.87 -18.49
CA GLN A 443 -4.26 -3.90 -17.33
C GLN A 443 -3.86 -2.82 -16.33
N ILE A 444 -4.75 -1.83 -16.16
CA ILE A 444 -4.61 -0.72 -15.20
C ILE A 444 -5.73 -0.78 -14.17
N TYR A 445 -5.37 -0.67 -12.89
CA TYR A 445 -6.28 -0.62 -11.75
C TYR A 445 -6.31 0.80 -11.19
N GLU A 446 -7.46 1.45 -11.32
CA GLU A 446 -7.62 2.87 -11.02
C GLU A 446 -9.09 3.23 -10.76
N LEU A 447 -9.33 4.41 -10.23
CA LEU A 447 -10.64 5.06 -10.20
C LEU A 447 -10.68 6.14 -11.28
N VAL A 448 -11.67 6.10 -12.16
CA VAL A 448 -11.88 7.10 -13.22
C VAL A 448 -13.19 7.84 -12.97
N MET A 449 -13.07 9.18 -12.88
CA MET A 449 -14.19 10.07 -12.62
C MET A 449 -14.81 10.55 -13.94
N GLY A 450 -16.14 10.63 -13.99
CA GLY A 450 -16.92 11.20 -15.08
C GLY A 450 -17.60 12.50 -14.68
N ASP A 451 -17.66 13.45 -15.60
CA ASP A 451 -18.46 14.67 -15.48
C ASP A 451 -19.95 14.41 -15.75
N VAL A 452 -20.80 15.43 -15.64
CA VAL A 452 -22.24 15.34 -15.88
C VAL A 452 -22.62 14.91 -17.31
N LEU A 453 -21.71 14.93 -18.27
CA LEU A 453 -21.88 14.44 -19.63
C LEU A 453 -21.28 13.05 -19.87
N GLY A 454 -20.61 12.49 -18.88
CA GLY A 454 -19.93 11.20 -18.98
C GLY A 454 -18.54 11.27 -19.60
N ASN A 455 -17.93 12.46 -19.72
CA ASN A 455 -16.52 12.58 -20.12
C ASN A 455 -15.62 12.37 -18.90
N VAL A 456 -14.41 11.85 -19.13
CA VAL A 456 -13.39 11.75 -18.10
C VAL A 456 -13.02 13.16 -17.60
N THR A 457 -12.93 13.32 -16.29
CA THR A 457 -12.45 14.55 -15.65
C THR A 457 -11.54 14.23 -14.47
N THR A 458 -10.56 15.09 -14.24
CA THR A 458 -9.74 15.11 -13.03
C THR A 458 -10.08 16.27 -12.11
N VAL A 459 -11.02 17.15 -12.50
CA VAL A 459 -11.56 18.23 -11.67
C VAL A 459 -12.52 17.63 -10.64
N LEU A 460 -12.17 17.73 -9.36
CA LEU A 460 -12.88 17.06 -8.26
C LEU A 460 -14.33 17.54 -8.14
N GLU A 461 -14.56 18.85 -8.26
CA GLU A 461 -15.92 19.41 -8.16
C GLU A 461 -16.78 19.16 -9.43
N ARG A 462 -16.18 18.74 -10.55
CA ARG A 462 -16.90 18.30 -11.76
C ARG A 462 -17.26 16.82 -11.75
N ALA A 463 -16.67 16.03 -10.85
CA ALA A 463 -16.96 14.62 -10.74
C ALA A 463 -18.43 14.40 -10.35
N ASP A 464 -19.17 13.64 -11.17
CA ASP A 464 -20.57 13.32 -11.00
C ASP A 464 -20.80 11.84 -10.71
N HIS A 465 -20.12 10.99 -11.46
CA HIS A 465 -20.22 9.55 -11.30
C HIS A 465 -18.90 8.85 -11.63
N THR A 466 -18.76 7.62 -11.16
CA THR A 466 -17.60 6.78 -11.44
C THR A 466 -17.78 6.08 -12.79
N LEU A 467 -16.83 6.26 -13.71
CA LEU A 467 -16.78 5.57 -14.99
C LEU A 467 -16.15 4.18 -14.87
N LYS A 468 -15.14 4.06 -14.03
CA LYS A 468 -14.41 2.82 -13.73
C LYS A 468 -13.90 2.85 -12.30
N ASP A 469 -14.10 1.76 -11.55
CA ASP A 469 -13.39 1.47 -10.32
C ASP A 469 -13.11 -0.02 -10.24
N ASN A 470 -11.98 -0.43 -10.80
CA ASN A 470 -11.45 -1.78 -10.77
C ASN A 470 -10.26 -1.92 -9.81
N ARG A 471 -10.10 -1.01 -8.86
CA ARG A 471 -9.05 -1.12 -7.83
C ARG A 471 -9.24 -2.42 -7.04
N PHE A 472 -8.14 -3.12 -6.76
CA PHE A 472 -8.20 -4.37 -6.00
C PHE A 472 -8.94 -4.17 -4.69
N VAL A 473 -10.02 -4.90 -4.46
CA VAL A 473 -10.76 -4.82 -3.19
C VAL A 473 -10.04 -5.60 -2.09
N PRO A 474 -10.23 -5.27 -0.81
CA PRO A 474 -9.60 -6.00 0.28
C PRO A 474 -10.21 -7.38 0.49
N LEU A 475 -9.47 -8.27 1.16
CA LEU A 475 -9.98 -9.58 1.60
C LEU A 475 -11.30 -9.44 2.37
N GLY A 476 -12.30 -10.23 2.01
CA GLY A 476 -13.63 -10.25 2.64
C GLY A 476 -14.58 -9.18 2.13
N PHE A 477 -14.19 -8.42 1.10
CA PHE A 477 -15.06 -7.43 0.48
C PHE A 477 -16.30 -8.09 -0.17
N THR A 478 -17.49 -7.52 0.07
CA THR A 478 -18.73 -8.09 -0.45
C THR A 478 -19.73 -7.01 -0.92
N VAL A 479 -20.44 -7.30 -2.00
CA VAL A 479 -21.50 -6.43 -2.52
C VAL A 479 -22.71 -6.32 -1.56
N ASN A 480 -22.80 -7.19 -0.58
CA ASN A 480 -23.90 -7.19 0.40
C ASN A 480 -23.62 -6.35 1.65
N HIS A 481 -22.43 -5.72 1.75
CA HIS A 481 -22.06 -4.90 2.90
C HIS A 481 -22.76 -3.52 2.86
N PRO A 482 -23.21 -2.94 3.98
CA PRO A 482 -23.85 -1.61 3.99
C PRO A 482 -22.99 -0.46 3.41
N ALA A 483 -21.65 -0.59 3.43
CA ALA A 483 -20.74 0.39 2.84
C ALA A 483 -20.50 0.16 1.33
N TYR A 484 -21.15 -0.82 0.70
CA TYR A 484 -20.89 -1.15 -0.70
C TYR A 484 -21.22 0.02 -1.65
N ASP A 485 -22.35 0.67 -1.46
CA ASP A 485 -22.75 1.80 -2.32
C ASP A 485 -21.72 2.95 -2.33
N THR A 486 -20.93 3.06 -1.25
CA THR A 486 -19.84 4.03 -1.13
C THR A 486 -18.54 3.53 -1.76
N THR A 487 -18.41 2.21 -1.99
CA THR A 487 -17.15 1.54 -2.38
C THR A 487 -17.34 0.60 -3.56
N ALA A 488 -18.36 0.82 -4.39
CA ALA A 488 -18.75 -0.09 -5.45
C ALA A 488 -17.60 -0.40 -6.43
N ILE A 489 -17.62 -1.62 -6.97
CA ILE A 489 -16.85 -2.00 -8.16
C ILE A 489 -17.62 -1.46 -9.36
N VAL A 490 -16.96 -0.74 -10.28
CA VAL A 490 -17.62 -0.10 -11.43
C VAL A 490 -16.90 -0.43 -12.72
N GLY A 491 -17.66 -0.70 -13.76
CA GLY A 491 -17.17 -1.07 -15.09
C GLY A 491 -17.02 -2.58 -15.25
N ALA A 492 -16.22 -3.03 -16.21
CA ALA A 492 -16.11 -4.45 -16.59
C ALA A 492 -15.63 -5.37 -15.46
N ALA A 493 -14.90 -4.85 -14.47
CA ALA A 493 -14.48 -5.63 -13.31
C ALA A 493 -15.64 -6.17 -12.46
N PHE A 494 -16.82 -5.57 -12.53
CA PHE A 494 -18.01 -6.05 -11.83
C PHE A 494 -18.51 -7.39 -12.39
N ASP A 495 -18.39 -7.58 -13.71
CA ASP A 495 -18.82 -8.79 -14.42
C ASP A 495 -17.70 -9.83 -14.55
N ASP A 496 -16.46 -9.51 -14.15
CA ASP A 496 -15.34 -10.44 -14.20
C ASP A 496 -15.49 -11.53 -13.14
N PRO A 497 -15.57 -12.83 -13.54
CA PRO A 497 -15.74 -13.94 -12.62
C PRO A 497 -14.53 -14.19 -11.71
N ASN A 498 -13.37 -13.60 -12.02
CA ASN A 498 -12.13 -13.77 -11.26
C ASN A 498 -11.85 -12.59 -10.33
N PHE A 499 -12.42 -11.41 -10.63
CA PHE A 499 -12.23 -10.22 -9.79
C PHE A 499 -12.97 -10.38 -8.46
N ASN A 500 -12.23 -10.38 -7.36
CA ASN A 500 -12.73 -10.63 -6.00
C ASN A 500 -13.39 -12.01 -5.78
N HIS A 501 -13.19 -12.97 -6.69
CA HIS A 501 -13.80 -14.29 -6.59
C HIS A 501 -12.76 -15.43 -6.70
N ILE A 502 -12.98 -16.51 -5.93
CA ILE A 502 -12.30 -17.79 -6.12
C ILE A 502 -13.36 -18.90 -6.16
N ASN A 503 -13.41 -19.66 -7.26
CA ASN A 503 -14.41 -20.71 -7.48
C ASN A 503 -15.86 -20.21 -7.33
N GLY A 504 -16.14 -18.99 -7.74
CA GLY A 504 -17.45 -18.34 -7.62
C GLY A 504 -17.83 -17.88 -6.20
N VAL A 505 -16.87 -17.87 -5.28
CA VAL A 505 -17.05 -17.34 -3.92
C VAL A 505 -16.41 -15.97 -3.84
N GLU A 506 -17.22 -14.96 -3.50
CA GLU A 506 -16.82 -13.57 -3.32
C GLU A 506 -15.94 -13.36 -2.07
N GLY A 507 -15.11 -12.33 -2.08
CA GLY A 507 -14.34 -11.89 -0.93
C GLY A 507 -12.89 -12.37 -0.91
N SER A 508 -12.36 -12.80 -2.06
CA SER A 508 -10.97 -13.27 -2.17
C SER A 508 -9.93 -12.16 -2.06
N GLY A 509 -10.27 -10.92 -2.44
CA GLY A 509 -9.31 -9.83 -2.57
C GLY A 509 -8.30 -10.05 -3.70
N THR A 510 -8.64 -10.88 -4.70
CA THR A 510 -7.75 -11.26 -5.82
C THR A 510 -8.32 -10.84 -7.16
N ASP A 511 -7.43 -10.77 -8.15
CA ASP A 511 -7.77 -10.71 -9.57
C ASP A 511 -6.82 -11.60 -10.37
N GLU A 512 -7.31 -12.17 -11.49
CA GLU A 512 -6.55 -13.04 -12.38
C GLU A 512 -6.67 -12.55 -13.83
N VAL A 513 -5.56 -12.11 -14.43
CA VAL A 513 -5.49 -11.67 -15.83
C VAL A 513 -4.79 -12.71 -16.68
N GLN A 514 -5.44 -13.13 -17.77
CA GLN A 514 -4.90 -14.09 -18.72
C GLN A 514 -4.03 -13.37 -19.77
N TYR A 515 -2.80 -13.84 -19.97
CA TYR A 515 -1.92 -13.38 -21.04
C TYR A 515 -1.81 -14.47 -22.10
N HIS A 516 -2.25 -14.17 -23.33
CA HIS A 516 -2.15 -15.05 -24.48
C HIS A 516 -1.07 -14.50 -25.43
N VAL A 517 0.15 -14.95 -25.23
CA VAL A 517 1.33 -14.45 -25.96
C VAL A 517 1.50 -15.18 -27.29
N PRO A 518 1.48 -14.49 -28.44
CA PRO A 518 1.75 -15.10 -29.73
C PRO A 518 3.19 -15.62 -29.78
N VAL A 519 3.35 -16.94 -30.02
CA VAL A 519 4.67 -17.59 -30.06
C VAL A 519 4.93 -18.38 -31.33
N SER A 520 4.22 -18.05 -32.42
CA SER A 520 4.42 -18.69 -33.73
C SER A 520 5.86 -18.56 -34.20
N GLY A 521 6.51 -19.69 -34.44
CA GLY A 521 7.90 -19.72 -34.89
C GLY A 521 8.96 -19.51 -33.79
N ILE A 522 8.56 -19.26 -32.56
CA ILE A 522 9.46 -19.11 -31.41
C ILE A 522 9.67 -20.48 -30.76
N ASN A 523 10.93 -20.85 -30.54
CA ASN A 523 11.31 -22.10 -29.90
C ASN A 523 12.48 -21.84 -28.97
N GLY A 524 12.60 -22.59 -27.90
CA GLY A 524 13.69 -22.48 -26.93
C GLY A 524 13.24 -22.02 -25.57
N ASN A 525 14.18 -21.62 -24.76
CA ASN A 525 13.89 -21.14 -23.42
C ASN A 525 13.43 -19.67 -23.48
N VAL A 526 12.45 -19.38 -22.66
CA VAL A 526 11.95 -18.01 -22.45
C VAL A 526 11.90 -17.70 -20.97
N THR A 527 12.08 -16.45 -20.63
CA THR A 527 11.82 -15.91 -19.30
C THR A 527 10.57 -15.05 -19.37
N VAL A 528 9.64 -15.30 -18.44
CA VAL A 528 8.41 -14.54 -18.31
C VAL A 528 8.41 -13.86 -16.95
N THR A 529 8.23 -12.55 -16.93
CA THR A 529 8.21 -11.74 -15.71
C THR A 529 6.89 -10.98 -15.65
N ALA A 530 6.23 -11.02 -14.51
CA ALA A 530 5.07 -10.19 -14.21
C ALA A 530 5.40 -9.27 -13.03
N ARG A 531 5.14 -7.98 -13.18
CA ARG A 531 5.35 -6.97 -12.15
C ARG A 531 4.08 -6.18 -11.92
N LEU A 532 3.73 -5.92 -10.67
CA LEU A 532 2.72 -4.93 -10.31
C LEU A 532 3.43 -3.60 -10.05
N MET A 533 3.18 -2.63 -10.91
CA MET A 533 3.75 -1.29 -10.86
C MET A 533 2.75 -0.31 -10.29
N TYR A 534 3.22 0.69 -9.52
CA TYR A 534 2.40 1.70 -8.88
C TYR A 534 2.88 3.11 -9.21
N GLN A 535 1.96 4.00 -9.56
CA GLN A 535 2.22 5.44 -9.70
C GLN A 535 1.23 6.23 -8.84
N SER A 536 1.73 7.11 -8.00
CA SER A 536 0.88 7.98 -7.16
C SER A 536 0.29 9.15 -7.94
N LEU A 537 1.02 9.69 -8.92
CA LEU A 537 0.64 10.83 -9.75
C LEU A 537 1.09 10.58 -11.21
N PRO A 538 0.35 9.80 -12.01
CA PRO A 538 0.66 9.61 -13.41
C PRO A 538 0.47 10.90 -14.21
N PRO A 539 1.25 11.13 -15.29
CA PRO A 539 1.17 12.34 -16.10
C PRO A 539 -0.24 12.63 -16.64
N LYS A 540 -0.94 11.59 -17.07
CA LYS A 540 -2.30 11.69 -17.58
C LYS A 540 -3.27 12.32 -16.58
N TRP A 541 -3.13 12.04 -15.28
CA TRP A 541 -3.95 12.67 -14.24
C TRP A 541 -3.71 14.18 -14.15
N ASN A 542 -2.47 14.61 -14.32
CA ASN A 542 -2.08 16.01 -14.19
C ASN A 542 -2.27 16.82 -15.49
N ALA A 543 -2.63 16.19 -16.62
CA ALA A 543 -2.74 16.86 -17.90
C ALA A 543 -3.77 18.01 -17.87
N GLU A 544 -4.92 17.81 -17.23
CA GLU A 544 -5.96 18.84 -17.08
C GLU A 544 -5.53 19.95 -16.13
N LEU A 545 -4.81 19.61 -15.05
CA LEU A 545 -4.20 20.55 -14.11
C LEU A 545 -3.17 21.45 -14.81
N PHE A 546 -2.22 20.86 -15.55
CA PHE A 546 -1.13 21.59 -16.22
C PHE A 546 -1.60 22.39 -17.44
N ALA A 547 -2.85 22.22 -17.90
CA ALA A 547 -3.44 23.04 -18.93
C ALA A 547 -3.86 24.45 -18.44
N VAL A 548 -3.87 24.69 -17.13
CA VAL A 548 -4.27 25.96 -16.52
C VAL A 548 -3.03 26.80 -16.20
N ASP A 549 -2.95 28.00 -16.78
CA ASP A 549 -1.85 28.95 -16.54
C ASP A 549 -2.06 29.68 -15.20
N ASP A 550 -1.49 29.15 -14.13
CA ASP A 550 -1.48 29.71 -12.78
C ASP A 550 -0.08 29.58 -12.17
N PRO A 551 0.44 30.61 -11.47
CA PRO A 551 1.79 30.57 -10.90
C PRO A 551 2.05 29.38 -9.96
N THR A 552 1.06 28.96 -9.18
CA THR A 552 1.18 27.82 -8.25
C THR A 552 1.24 26.50 -9.02
N ILE A 553 0.41 26.37 -10.06
CA ILE A 553 0.38 25.19 -10.94
C ILE A 553 1.68 25.10 -11.73
N ASN A 554 2.13 26.20 -12.34
CA ASN A 554 3.37 26.24 -13.14
C ASN A 554 4.62 25.90 -12.29
N ALA A 555 4.63 26.33 -11.02
CA ALA A 555 5.70 25.96 -10.09
C ALA A 555 5.68 24.46 -9.79
N PHE A 556 4.51 23.89 -9.50
CA PHE A 556 4.40 22.44 -9.28
C PHE A 556 4.72 21.63 -10.54
N GLU A 557 4.27 22.05 -11.72
CA GLU A 557 4.60 21.39 -12.99
C GLU A 557 6.11 21.31 -13.20
N THR A 558 6.83 22.41 -12.91
CA THR A 558 8.29 22.44 -12.99
C THR A 558 8.92 21.40 -12.04
N MET A 559 8.50 21.41 -10.77
CA MET A 559 8.98 20.46 -9.76
C MET A 559 8.68 19.00 -10.15
N TYR A 560 7.50 18.75 -10.71
CA TYR A 560 7.02 17.44 -11.12
C TYR A 560 7.89 16.82 -12.22
N TRP A 561 8.18 17.61 -13.27
CA TRP A 561 9.00 17.12 -14.39
C TRP A 561 10.49 17.04 -14.05
N GLU A 562 10.98 17.91 -13.16
CA GLU A 562 12.37 17.80 -12.67
C GLU A 562 12.59 16.56 -11.80
N GLU A 563 11.60 16.17 -11.00
CA GLU A 563 11.67 14.97 -10.16
C GLU A 563 11.51 13.68 -10.97
N GLY A 564 10.56 13.66 -11.90
CA GLY A 564 10.21 12.49 -12.72
C GLY A 564 9.33 11.48 -11.99
N PRO A 565 8.05 11.31 -12.41
CA PRO A 565 7.10 10.43 -11.72
C PRO A 565 7.25 8.96 -12.10
N ASP A 566 8.44 8.38 -11.87
CA ASP A 566 8.71 6.98 -12.12
C ASP A 566 7.77 6.06 -11.30
N PRO A 567 7.29 4.96 -11.90
CA PRO A 567 6.51 3.97 -11.17
C PRO A 567 7.37 3.17 -10.19
N VAL A 568 6.78 2.79 -9.06
CA VAL A 568 7.39 1.90 -8.07
C VAL A 568 6.92 0.47 -8.30
N MET A 569 7.84 -0.48 -8.42
CA MET A 569 7.50 -1.90 -8.43
C MET A 569 7.05 -2.34 -7.04
N MET A 570 5.81 -2.82 -6.91
CA MET A 570 5.23 -3.28 -5.65
C MET A 570 5.52 -4.75 -5.38
N ALA A 571 5.35 -5.59 -6.40
CA ALA A 571 5.56 -7.03 -6.31
C ALA A 571 5.91 -7.58 -7.69
N SER A 572 6.58 -8.72 -7.75
CA SER A 572 6.90 -9.39 -9.01
C SER A 572 6.99 -10.88 -8.82
N ASP A 573 6.77 -11.62 -9.93
CA ASP A 573 7.08 -13.04 -10.03
C ASP A 573 7.71 -13.31 -11.39
N GLU A 574 8.58 -14.33 -11.46
CA GLU A 574 9.33 -14.68 -12.65
C GLU A 574 9.33 -16.19 -12.87
N LEU A 575 9.14 -16.60 -14.10
CA LEU A 575 9.09 -17.99 -14.50
C LEU A 575 9.99 -18.23 -15.72
N ALA A 576 10.91 -19.21 -15.61
CA ALA A 576 11.57 -19.77 -16.76
C ALA A 576 10.67 -20.85 -17.38
N SER A 577 10.41 -20.75 -18.68
CA SER A 577 9.61 -21.69 -19.45
C SER A 577 10.36 -22.13 -20.71
N THR A 578 10.02 -23.30 -21.24
CA THR A 578 10.57 -23.76 -22.52
C THR A 578 9.44 -23.84 -23.52
N LEU A 579 9.48 -23.00 -24.53
CA LEU A 579 8.58 -23.09 -25.67
C LEU A 579 9.08 -24.25 -26.56
N VAL A 580 8.50 -25.42 -26.36
CA VAL A 580 8.65 -26.49 -27.32
C VAL A 580 7.64 -26.20 -28.42
N GLY A 581 8.10 -25.60 -29.51
CA GLY A 581 7.23 -25.39 -30.67
C GLY A 581 6.58 -26.71 -31.03
N MET A 582 5.27 -26.80 -30.89
CA MET A 582 4.56 -27.81 -31.63
C MET A 582 4.75 -27.44 -33.09
N ARG A 583 5.75 -28.07 -33.74
CA ARG A 583 5.65 -28.16 -35.18
C ARG A 583 4.27 -28.74 -35.41
N GLU A 584 3.40 -27.97 -36.03
CA GLU A 584 2.23 -28.51 -36.68
C GLU A 584 2.75 -29.51 -37.70
N TYR A 585 2.93 -30.77 -37.24
CA TYR A 585 3.14 -31.86 -38.16
C TYR A 585 1.77 -32.01 -38.83
N ALA A 586 1.57 -31.27 -39.92
CA ALA A 586 0.46 -31.46 -40.79
C ALA A 586 0.27 -32.97 -40.98
N ASN A 587 -0.78 -33.52 -40.39
CA ASN A 587 -1.30 -34.86 -40.58
C ASN A 587 -0.25 -35.95 -40.96
N PHE A 588 0.74 -36.21 -40.10
CA PHE A 588 1.78 -37.18 -40.38
C PHE A 588 1.28 -38.64 -40.28
N PHE A 589 0.02 -38.86 -39.86
CA PHE A 589 -0.68 -40.11 -40.04
C PHE A 589 -2.18 -39.88 -40.23
N ARG A 590 -2.86 -40.86 -40.81
CA ARG A 590 -4.31 -40.90 -40.98
C ARG A 590 -4.87 -42.22 -40.44
N THR A 591 -6.07 -42.18 -39.85
CA THR A 591 -6.78 -43.36 -39.43
C THR A 591 -8.01 -43.57 -40.34
N SER A 592 -8.12 -44.76 -40.94
CA SER A 592 -9.26 -45.08 -41.77
C SER A 592 -9.63 -46.58 -41.72
N PRO A 593 -10.93 -46.91 -41.76
CA PRO A 593 -12.09 -46.03 -41.66
C PRO A 593 -12.29 -45.53 -40.22
N ASN A 594 -12.68 -44.25 -40.08
CA ASN A 594 -13.12 -43.66 -38.81
C ASN A 594 -14.41 -42.88 -39.07
N PRO A 595 -15.56 -43.31 -38.58
CA PRO A 595 -15.85 -44.50 -37.76
C PRO A 595 -15.66 -45.85 -38.46
N THR A 596 -15.33 -46.91 -37.67
CA THR A 596 -15.24 -48.29 -38.16
C THR A 596 -16.43 -49.13 -37.67
N THR A 597 -16.98 -49.97 -38.54
CA THR A 597 -18.03 -50.97 -38.20
C THR A 597 -17.46 -52.33 -37.87
N THR A 598 -16.27 -52.66 -38.37
CA THR A 598 -15.60 -53.96 -38.16
C THR A 598 -14.68 -53.96 -36.94
N GLY A 599 -14.39 -52.76 -36.42
CA GLY A 599 -13.38 -52.57 -35.39
C GLY A 599 -11.94 -52.58 -35.90
N LEU A 600 -11.74 -52.72 -37.21
CA LEU A 600 -10.42 -52.65 -37.83
C LEU A 600 -10.20 -51.19 -38.33
N VAL A 601 -9.07 -50.60 -37.96
CA VAL A 601 -8.64 -49.28 -38.38
C VAL A 601 -7.22 -49.39 -38.89
N ILE A 602 -6.90 -48.71 -39.95
CA ILE A 602 -5.53 -48.62 -40.48
C ILE A 602 -4.97 -47.29 -40.04
N VAL A 603 -3.87 -47.30 -39.35
CA VAL A 603 -3.00 -46.14 -39.09
C VAL A 603 -1.98 -46.10 -40.22
N ASP A 604 -1.99 -45.02 -41.01
CA ASP A 604 -1.13 -44.83 -42.17
C ASP A 604 -0.32 -43.53 -41.99
N ALA A 605 0.98 -43.67 -41.80
CA ALA A 605 1.91 -42.56 -41.57
C ALA A 605 2.66 -42.11 -42.84
N GLY A 606 2.17 -42.48 -44.03
CA GLY A 606 2.81 -42.14 -45.29
C GLY A 606 4.22 -42.75 -45.39
N ASP A 607 5.23 -41.87 -45.43
CA ASP A 607 6.65 -42.28 -45.52
C ASP A 607 7.30 -42.42 -44.12
N ASP A 608 6.57 -42.18 -43.04
CA ASP A 608 7.12 -42.18 -41.68
C ASP A 608 6.95 -43.52 -40.96
N ILE A 609 7.90 -43.89 -40.13
CA ILE A 609 7.85 -45.18 -39.42
C ILE A 609 7.07 -45.02 -38.10
N ILE A 610 6.00 -45.81 -37.97
CA ILE A 610 5.23 -45.93 -36.72
C ILE A 610 6.01 -46.81 -35.75
N THR A 611 6.46 -46.20 -34.65
CA THR A 611 7.28 -46.87 -33.62
C THR A 611 6.43 -47.45 -32.51
N GLN A 612 5.26 -46.81 -32.21
CA GLN A 612 4.33 -47.28 -31.17
C GLN A 612 2.91 -46.78 -31.44
N ILE A 613 1.93 -47.64 -31.13
CA ILE A 613 0.51 -47.30 -31.04
C ILE A 613 0.00 -47.78 -29.70
N ALA A 614 -0.50 -46.92 -28.85
CA ALA A 614 -1.21 -47.27 -27.62
C ALA A 614 -2.71 -46.98 -27.77
N ILE A 615 -3.54 -47.90 -27.36
CA ILE A 615 -5.00 -47.81 -27.44
C ILE A 615 -5.56 -47.63 -26.04
N TYR A 616 -6.33 -46.56 -25.82
CA TYR A 616 -6.98 -46.27 -24.57
C TYR A 616 -8.50 -46.23 -24.72
N ASP A 617 -9.22 -46.56 -23.66
CA ASP A 617 -10.63 -46.22 -23.53
C ASP A 617 -10.82 -44.71 -23.11
N MET A 618 -12.05 -44.26 -23.09
CA MET A 618 -12.37 -42.87 -22.71
C MET A 618 -12.13 -42.55 -21.23
N SER A 619 -11.84 -43.54 -20.39
CA SER A 619 -11.42 -43.33 -18.99
C SER A 619 -9.90 -43.19 -18.85
N GLY A 620 -9.14 -43.26 -19.95
CA GLY A 620 -7.68 -43.21 -19.97
C GLY A 620 -7.00 -44.55 -19.63
N LYS A 621 -7.77 -45.66 -19.54
CA LYS A 621 -7.21 -46.98 -19.27
C LYS A 621 -6.57 -47.52 -20.55
N LEU A 622 -5.29 -47.90 -20.47
CA LEU A 622 -4.59 -48.57 -21.55
C LEU A 622 -5.21 -49.95 -21.82
N ILE A 623 -5.59 -50.21 -23.07
CA ILE A 623 -6.17 -51.44 -23.54
C ILE A 623 -5.09 -52.32 -24.19
N GLU A 624 -4.31 -51.74 -25.12
CA GLU A 624 -3.30 -52.47 -25.87
C GLU A 624 -2.17 -51.54 -26.27
N MET A 625 -0.95 -52.07 -26.43
CA MET A 625 0.20 -51.38 -26.96
C MET A 625 0.85 -52.21 -28.07
N ILE A 626 1.01 -51.60 -29.24
CA ILE A 626 1.58 -52.20 -30.44
C ILE A 626 2.88 -51.46 -30.80
N LYS A 627 3.93 -52.16 -31.19
CA LYS A 627 5.20 -51.59 -31.65
C LYS A 627 5.50 -52.08 -33.07
N PRO A 628 4.92 -51.47 -34.12
CA PRO A 628 4.87 -52.05 -35.45
C PRO A 628 6.15 -51.92 -36.26
N ASN A 629 6.90 -50.83 -36.13
CA ASN A 629 8.10 -50.50 -36.92
C ASN A 629 7.87 -50.55 -38.46
N ASN A 630 6.76 -49.96 -38.94
CA ASN A 630 6.39 -49.85 -40.35
C ASN A 630 5.61 -48.54 -40.59
N THR A 631 5.36 -48.21 -41.84
CA THR A 631 4.66 -46.96 -42.23
C THR A 631 3.13 -47.07 -42.19
N ARG A 632 2.61 -48.33 -42.12
CA ARG A 632 1.17 -48.58 -42.17
C ARG A 632 0.80 -49.80 -41.32
N THR A 633 -0.06 -49.59 -40.31
CA THR A 633 -0.38 -50.61 -39.30
C THR A 633 -1.89 -50.83 -39.17
N PRO A 634 -2.42 -52.04 -39.33
CA PRO A 634 -3.77 -52.36 -38.96
C PRO A 634 -3.90 -52.45 -37.43
N VAL A 635 -4.86 -51.75 -36.88
CA VAL A 635 -5.20 -51.70 -35.43
C VAL A 635 -6.59 -52.29 -35.24
N LYS A 636 -6.73 -53.25 -34.33
CA LYS A 636 -8.01 -53.84 -34.01
C LYS A 636 -8.54 -53.28 -32.69
N LEU A 637 -9.62 -52.52 -32.74
CA LEU A 637 -10.30 -51.98 -31.57
C LEU A 637 -11.07 -53.10 -30.83
N PRO A 638 -11.27 -52.97 -29.52
CA PRO A 638 -12.11 -53.89 -28.75
C PRO A 638 -13.49 -54.07 -29.36
N ALA A 639 -14.14 -55.22 -29.07
CA ALA A 639 -15.45 -55.54 -29.63
C ALA A 639 -16.58 -54.61 -29.20
N THR A 640 -16.41 -53.90 -28.13
CA THR A 640 -17.39 -52.96 -27.58
C THR A 640 -17.53 -51.70 -28.47
N ILE A 641 -18.77 -51.33 -28.77
CA ILE A 641 -19.09 -50.08 -29.48
C ILE A 641 -18.72 -48.89 -28.57
N GLY A 642 -18.02 -47.91 -29.11
CA GLY A 642 -17.59 -46.75 -28.35
C GLY A 642 -16.47 -45.95 -29.02
N THR A 643 -16.02 -44.91 -28.34
CA THR A 643 -14.88 -44.10 -28.75
C THR A 643 -13.63 -44.57 -28.04
N TYR A 644 -12.54 -44.68 -28.79
CA TYR A 644 -11.21 -45.07 -28.32
C TYR A 644 -10.22 -43.96 -28.67
N VAL A 645 -9.14 -43.91 -27.95
CA VAL A 645 -8.05 -42.96 -28.17
C VAL A 645 -6.83 -43.78 -28.66
N LEU A 646 -6.36 -43.46 -29.85
CA LEU A 646 -5.10 -43.98 -30.40
C LEU A 646 -4.00 -42.96 -30.17
N ASP A 647 -2.98 -43.33 -29.44
CA ASP A 647 -1.78 -42.54 -29.19
C ASP A 647 -0.65 -43.15 -30.06
N VAL A 648 -0.33 -42.44 -31.14
CA VAL A 648 0.58 -42.92 -32.19
C VAL A 648 1.89 -42.16 -32.12
N SER A 649 2.99 -42.87 -31.96
CA SER A 649 4.37 -42.35 -32.04
C SER A 649 5.03 -42.81 -33.34
N THR A 650 5.66 -41.88 -34.02
CA THR A 650 6.44 -42.11 -35.23
C THR A 650 7.86 -41.59 -35.07
N SER A 651 8.73 -41.72 -36.08
CA SER A 651 10.07 -41.12 -36.09
C SER A 651 10.06 -39.59 -36.06
N ARG A 652 8.92 -38.95 -36.44
CA ARG A 652 8.77 -37.47 -36.46
C ARG A 652 8.09 -36.90 -35.23
N GLY A 653 7.36 -37.72 -34.47
CA GLY A 653 6.65 -37.24 -33.28
C GLY A 653 5.55 -38.16 -32.78
N ARG A 654 4.75 -37.64 -31.84
CA ARG A 654 3.65 -38.35 -31.19
C ARG A 654 2.37 -37.55 -31.35
N ARG A 655 1.26 -38.22 -31.69
CA ARG A 655 -0.06 -37.61 -31.82
C ARG A 655 -1.16 -38.52 -31.33
N VAL A 656 -2.21 -37.96 -30.79
CA VAL A 656 -3.39 -38.64 -30.28
C VAL A 656 -4.58 -38.38 -31.20
N GLU A 657 -5.30 -39.47 -31.57
CA GLU A 657 -6.51 -39.38 -32.41
C GLU A 657 -7.66 -40.20 -31.81
N LYS A 658 -8.87 -39.65 -31.86
CA LYS A 658 -10.08 -40.35 -31.43
C LYS A 658 -10.65 -41.16 -32.57
N VAL A 659 -10.89 -42.45 -32.32
CA VAL A 659 -11.46 -43.39 -33.30
C VAL A 659 -12.74 -44.00 -32.72
N MET A 660 -13.80 -43.99 -33.54
CA MET A 660 -15.11 -44.45 -33.14
C MET A 660 -15.40 -45.83 -33.78
N ARG A 661 -15.79 -46.78 -32.92
CA ARG A 661 -16.38 -48.06 -33.36
C ARG A 661 -17.91 -47.98 -33.23
N ARG A 662 -18.61 -48.31 -34.33
CA ARG A 662 -20.08 -48.34 -34.42
C ARG A 662 -20.59 -49.78 -34.57
#